data_64072071a9e91ffc6c88a9059db7ae37
#
_entry.id   64072071a9e91ffc6c88a9059db7ae37
#
_cell.length_a   1.000
_cell.length_b   1.000
_cell.length_c   1.000
_cell.angle_alpha   90.00
_cell.angle_beta   90.00
_cell.angle_gamma   90.00
#
_symmetry.space_group_name_H-M   'P 1'
#
loop_
_entity.id
_entity.type
_entity.pdbx_description
1 polymer ?
#
loop_
_entity_poly.entity_id
_entity_poly.type
_entity_poly.pdbx_seq_one_letter_code
_entity_poly.pdbx_strand_id
1 'polypeptide(L)'
;MRKAAAVVLVVVAVAAIAVALWFRSNGTCPFKRSAAQTQPAKADDAASDTATLKKLFASVARVEYTVQYDKGEAPRANGSARTLGPEMSLEQERPIEVCAFVVSPTRVISPDLMIHPRFIKKIEVRFGEQVLPAKIAAVAEDHEAVFIDTEKPLAGVKPLVFDAAAKGPYRVVEYDETSAEWYLISRGDSDTVLLNAKDKKRSIAEPGTLVITRSGTPVAVVMDRSLPLDDSWKGSPLNWKMYDDKKMQEQLDQCRKTTMNTVLRVSLSFRSPKKMPGQGGRFRGGDDEDGEKTERKVLGVLLDDRTVLVLAPLTPKITARLERVGVFSPEGKELPAKFEFSLKDYGGFVAKLDAPLAGGAPLSQHDVMDYLRQTLLSAEVRLQGEALVPYFMRSRIMGYSLGWKRMVYPDLAGRDENSFIFDTQGKLVAFPLSRRPKPGASERRYSGGIEATPVAHIKDVMKNLVASSDPGNVPLTQEQENRLAWLGVVMQSLDPELARVNNVSDLTHDGRSGALVAFVYPGSPAAKIGLKLGDVLLRIHVKDRPAPIELQVQEYAFSRQPFPWNRLDQVPDQYYDEIPTPWAPAEDNVTRALTDIGFGKDVEIEYFADGKLQRKTMPVEASPAHYVSAARQKNEALGLTVAEMTYEVRRYFHKETGDPGVICAKIEPGSKISVAGVKPYEVITHVNNRPIVTVKDFAEAVKGQSELRLDVVRMTRNRVVKIGMGGAASQPASGPTSRPNAPTTGAAEE
;
A
#
# COMPACT_ATOMS: atom_id res chain seq x y z
N MET A 1 -11.51 -27.18 -43.49
CA MET A 1 -10.80 -26.74 -42.24
C MET A 1 -9.36 -26.24 -42.47
N ARG A 2 -8.54 -26.82 -43.32
CA ARG A 2 -7.14 -26.32 -43.58
C ARG A 2 -7.03 -24.93 -44.24
N LYS A 3 -8.02 -24.47 -45.01
CA LYS A 3 -7.98 -23.12 -45.63
C LYS A 3 -8.40 -22.00 -44.66
N ALA A 4 -9.20 -22.27 -43.64
CA ALA A 4 -9.57 -21.29 -42.63
C ALA A 4 -8.42 -21.02 -41.62
N ALA A 5 -7.63 -22.03 -41.29
CA ALA A 5 -6.48 -21.88 -40.41
C ALA A 5 -5.35 -21.03 -41.03
N ALA A 6 -5.15 -21.14 -42.37
CA ALA A 6 -4.16 -20.34 -43.08
C ALA A 6 -4.54 -18.83 -43.13
N VAL A 7 -5.83 -18.52 -43.26
CA VAL A 7 -6.31 -17.13 -43.29
C VAL A 7 -6.17 -16.49 -41.89
N VAL A 8 -6.44 -17.21 -40.82
CA VAL A 8 -6.26 -16.72 -39.44
C VAL A 8 -4.78 -16.45 -39.14
N LEU A 9 -3.88 -17.32 -39.59
CA LEU A 9 -2.43 -17.13 -39.41
C LEU A 9 -1.90 -15.91 -40.15
N VAL A 10 -2.39 -15.64 -41.36
CA VAL A 10 -2.02 -14.45 -42.13
C VAL A 10 -2.56 -13.18 -41.49
N VAL A 11 -3.78 -13.18 -40.98
CA VAL A 11 -4.38 -12.02 -40.30
C VAL A 11 -3.63 -11.72 -38.99
N VAL A 12 -3.23 -12.73 -38.22
CA VAL A 12 -2.45 -12.55 -37.00
C VAL A 12 -1.05 -12.02 -37.32
N ALA A 13 -0.42 -12.52 -38.39
CA ALA A 13 0.91 -12.03 -38.82
C ALA A 13 0.85 -10.57 -39.32
N VAL A 14 -0.18 -10.20 -40.06
CA VAL A 14 -0.38 -8.82 -40.54
C VAL A 14 -0.70 -7.88 -39.38
N ALA A 15 -1.49 -8.32 -38.40
CA ALA A 15 -1.75 -7.55 -37.18
C ALA A 15 -0.48 -7.36 -36.33
N ALA A 16 0.37 -8.39 -36.21
CA ALA A 16 1.64 -8.28 -35.50
C ALA A 16 2.63 -7.33 -36.20
N ILE A 17 2.66 -7.34 -37.55
CA ILE A 17 3.48 -6.41 -38.34
C ILE A 17 2.91 -4.98 -38.23
N ALA A 18 1.61 -4.80 -38.25
CA ALA A 18 0.99 -3.49 -38.09
C ALA A 18 1.23 -2.90 -36.69
N VAL A 19 1.20 -3.74 -35.64
CA VAL A 19 1.54 -3.34 -34.27
C VAL A 19 3.03 -3.00 -34.16
N ALA A 20 3.91 -3.79 -34.78
CA ALA A 20 5.34 -3.51 -34.80
C ALA A 20 5.69 -2.24 -35.59
N LEU A 21 5.00 -1.96 -36.69
CA LEU A 21 5.14 -0.72 -37.44
C LEU A 21 4.54 0.48 -36.71
N TRP A 22 3.41 0.31 -36.00
CA TRP A 22 2.82 1.34 -35.15
C TRP A 22 3.74 1.69 -33.98
N PHE A 23 4.36 0.69 -33.33
CA PHE A 23 5.40 0.92 -32.30
C PHE A 23 6.67 1.57 -32.88
N ARG A 24 6.97 1.36 -34.16
CA ARG A 24 8.12 1.99 -34.82
C ARG A 24 7.86 3.42 -35.26
N SER A 25 6.62 3.78 -35.57
CA SER A 25 6.21 5.15 -35.99
C SER A 25 5.84 6.06 -34.83
N ASN A 26 5.29 5.51 -33.73
CA ASN A 26 4.89 6.27 -32.53
C ASN A 26 5.81 6.05 -31.34
N GLY A 27 7.11 5.83 -31.61
CA GLY A 27 8.13 5.50 -30.63
C GLY A 27 8.32 6.52 -29.51
N THR A 28 7.37 6.58 -28.59
CA THR A 28 7.59 7.14 -27.26
C THR A 28 7.42 6.05 -26.22
N CYS A 29 8.50 5.33 -25.97
CA CYS A 29 8.66 4.59 -24.73
C CYS A 29 8.72 5.64 -23.60
N PRO A 30 7.83 5.61 -22.60
CA PRO A 30 7.81 6.62 -21.52
C PRO A 30 9.04 6.56 -20.59
N PHE A 31 10.00 5.67 -20.87
CA PHE A 31 11.25 5.51 -20.13
C PHE A 31 12.51 5.82 -20.95
N LYS A 32 12.40 6.53 -22.05
CA LYS A 32 13.60 7.21 -22.55
C LYS A 32 13.86 8.40 -21.63
N ARG A 33 14.85 8.30 -20.73
CA ARG A 33 15.62 9.47 -20.29
C ARG A 33 15.81 10.31 -21.55
N SER A 34 15.36 11.56 -21.52
CA SER A 34 15.60 12.46 -22.63
C SER A 34 17.11 12.60 -22.78
N ALA A 35 17.69 11.83 -23.67
CA ALA A 35 18.98 12.15 -24.19
C ALA A 35 18.81 13.51 -24.86
N ALA A 36 19.31 14.55 -24.22
CA ALA A 36 19.49 15.83 -24.89
C ALA A 36 20.21 15.54 -26.19
N GLN A 37 19.66 16.03 -27.30
CA GLN A 37 20.29 15.92 -28.60
C GLN A 37 21.68 16.50 -28.49
N THR A 38 22.69 15.64 -28.37
CA THR A 38 24.09 16.00 -28.53
C THR A 38 24.30 16.27 -30.02
N GLN A 39 24.58 17.50 -30.38
CA GLN A 39 25.20 17.75 -31.69
C GLN A 39 26.49 16.93 -31.75
N PRO A 40 26.75 16.21 -32.83
CA PRO A 40 28.02 15.47 -32.99
C PRO A 40 29.16 16.49 -32.86
N ALA A 41 30.07 16.24 -31.90
CA ALA A 41 31.30 16.99 -31.76
C ALA A 41 32.08 16.93 -33.08
N LYS A 42 32.71 18.05 -33.47
CA LYS A 42 33.62 18.07 -34.61
C LYS A 42 34.76 17.07 -34.36
N ALA A 43 35.20 16.39 -35.37
CA ALA A 43 36.22 15.33 -35.27
C ALA A 43 37.49 15.74 -34.51
N ASP A 44 37.88 16.99 -34.60
CA ASP A 44 39.05 17.58 -33.88
C ASP A 44 38.81 17.68 -32.36
N ASP A 45 37.58 17.91 -31.93
CA ASP A 45 37.23 17.99 -30.51
C ASP A 45 37.28 16.57 -29.87
N ALA A 46 36.88 15.52 -30.57
CA ALA A 46 36.92 14.15 -30.07
C ALA A 46 38.32 13.61 -29.81
N ALA A 47 39.28 13.93 -30.67
CA ALA A 47 40.70 13.52 -30.51
C ALA A 47 41.34 14.23 -29.30
N SER A 48 41.05 15.53 -29.11
CA SER A 48 41.51 16.32 -27.96
C SER A 48 40.91 15.80 -26.65
N ASP A 49 39.64 15.41 -26.67
CA ASP A 49 38.94 14.88 -25.51
C ASP A 49 39.53 13.54 -25.06
N THR A 50 39.80 12.62 -26.00
CA THR A 50 40.43 11.32 -25.71
C THR A 50 41.81 11.47 -25.05
N ALA A 51 42.64 12.42 -25.54
CA ALA A 51 43.95 12.68 -24.95
C ALA A 51 43.87 13.27 -23.54
N THR A 52 42.87 14.12 -23.28
CA THR A 52 42.60 14.70 -21.96
C THR A 52 42.13 13.63 -20.99
N LEU A 53 41.19 12.78 -21.39
CA LEU A 53 40.68 11.69 -20.58
C LEU A 53 41.78 10.70 -20.19
N LYS A 54 42.65 10.32 -21.15
CA LYS A 54 43.79 9.44 -20.86
C LYS A 54 44.71 9.98 -19.77
N LYS A 55 44.91 11.29 -19.70
CA LYS A 55 45.73 11.89 -18.65
C LYS A 55 45.08 11.80 -17.27
N LEU A 56 43.75 11.79 -17.20
CA LEU A 56 43.02 11.70 -15.95
C LEU A 56 43.02 10.32 -15.32
N PHE A 57 43.25 9.23 -16.13
CA PHE A 57 43.34 7.90 -15.57
C PHE A 57 44.43 7.73 -14.51
N ALA A 58 45.52 8.49 -14.60
CA ALA A 58 46.55 8.50 -13.57
C ALA A 58 46.14 9.17 -12.24
N SER A 59 44.95 9.77 -12.21
CA SER A 59 44.39 10.44 -11.04
C SER A 59 43.16 9.74 -10.47
N VAL A 60 42.80 8.54 -10.99
CA VAL A 60 41.62 7.78 -10.56
C VAL A 60 42.07 6.46 -9.97
N ALA A 61 41.55 6.14 -8.82
CA ALA A 61 41.73 4.86 -8.17
C ALA A 61 40.35 4.23 -7.87
N ARG A 62 40.33 2.93 -7.63
CA ARG A 62 39.16 2.21 -7.17
C ARG A 62 39.30 1.93 -5.67
N VAL A 63 38.28 2.18 -4.90
CA VAL A 63 38.21 1.78 -3.50
C VAL A 63 37.27 0.59 -3.38
N GLU A 64 37.76 -0.46 -2.74
CA GLU A 64 37.04 -1.70 -2.52
C GLU A 64 36.76 -1.84 -1.02
N TYR A 65 35.47 -1.89 -0.63
CA TYR A 65 35.04 -2.11 0.73
C TYR A 65 34.58 -3.56 0.87
N THR A 66 35.24 -4.33 1.74
CA THR A 66 34.71 -5.62 2.19
C THR A 66 33.88 -5.37 3.42
N VAL A 67 32.58 -5.63 3.31
CA VAL A 67 31.62 -5.39 4.40
C VAL A 67 31.19 -6.72 4.99
N GLN A 68 31.08 -6.76 6.30
CA GLN A 68 30.60 -7.92 7.05
C GLN A 68 29.61 -7.46 8.10
N TYR A 69 28.40 -8.01 8.05
CA TYR A 69 27.37 -7.78 9.05
C TYR A 69 27.34 -8.93 10.06
N ASP A 70 26.87 -8.64 11.27
CA ASP A 70 26.57 -9.66 12.24
C ASP A 70 25.40 -10.54 11.79
N LYS A 71 25.35 -11.76 12.30
CA LYS A 71 24.28 -12.71 11.94
C LYS A 71 22.90 -12.10 12.27
N GLY A 72 22.06 -11.97 11.26
CA GLY A 72 20.72 -11.39 11.36
C GLY A 72 20.63 -9.88 11.10
N GLU A 73 21.75 -9.18 10.95
CA GLU A 73 21.80 -7.74 10.65
C GLU A 73 22.05 -7.44 9.16
N ALA A 74 22.34 -8.46 8.35
CA ALA A 74 22.59 -8.26 6.93
C ALA A 74 21.32 -7.80 6.19
N PRO A 75 21.42 -6.78 5.29
CA PRO A 75 20.33 -6.40 4.43
C PRO A 75 19.95 -7.58 3.55
N ARG A 76 18.66 -7.83 3.41
CA ARG A 76 18.15 -8.71 2.36
C ARG A 76 17.60 -7.84 1.26
N ALA A 77 18.08 -8.04 0.03
CA ALA A 77 17.46 -7.40 -1.13
C ALA A 77 16.00 -7.86 -1.22
N ASN A 78 15.08 -6.93 -1.12
CA ASN A 78 13.71 -7.21 -1.53
C ASN A 78 13.73 -7.42 -3.04
N GLY A 79 13.17 -8.54 -3.53
CA GLY A 79 13.22 -9.05 -4.90
C GLY A 79 12.77 -8.12 -6.05
N SER A 80 12.83 -6.81 -5.88
CA SER A 80 12.72 -5.83 -6.94
C SER A 80 14.12 -5.54 -7.51
N ALA A 81 14.52 -6.35 -8.45
CA ALA A 81 15.79 -6.39 -9.18
C ALA A 81 16.13 -5.11 -9.96
N ARG A 82 16.21 -3.93 -9.34
CA ARG A 82 16.59 -2.70 -10.06
C ARG A 82 17.50 -1.71 -9.35
N THR A 83 18.02 -2.01 -8.19
CA THR A 83 19.02 -1.15 -7.55
C THR A 83 20.33 -1.93 -7.41
N LEU A 84 21.28 -1.60 -8.27
CA LEU A 84 22.70 -1.90 -8.11
C LEU A 84 23.21 -1.09 -6.90
N GLY A 85 22.77 -1.44 -5.70
CA GLY A 85 23.18 -0.80 -4.47
C GLY A 85 24.16 -1.65 -3.69
N PRO A 86 24.77 -1.11 -2.62
CA PRO A 86 25.62 -1.86 -1.69
C PRO A 86 25.01 -3.18 -1.24
N GLU A 87 23.68 -3.27 -1.20
CA GLU A 87 22.90 -4.44 -0.76
C GLU A 87 23.13 -5.67 -1.66
N MET A 88 23.17 -5.48 -2.99
CA MET A 88 23.42 -6.60 -3.92
C MET A 88 24.85 -7.15 -3.81
N SER A 89 25.82 -6.28 -3.53
CA SER A 89 27.22 -6.70 -3.30
C SER A 89 27.34 -7.55 -2.06
N LEU A 90 26.53 -7.25 -1.03
CA LEU A 90 26.49 -8.03 0.21
C LEU A 90 25.86 -9.42 0.04
N GLU A 91 24.76 -9.53 -0.73
CA GLU A 91 24.15 -10.83 -1.03
C GLU A 91 25.06 -11.73 -1.86
N GLN A 92 25.91 -11.12 -2.70
CA GLN A 92 26.83 -11.84 -3.56
C GLN A 92 28.21 -12.04 -2.94
N GLU A 93 28.41 -11.63 -1.67
CA GLU A 93 29.71 -11.65 -0.98
C GLU A 93 30.82 -10.92 -1.75
N ARG A 94 30.44 -9.92 -2.55
CA ARG A 94 31.37 -9.12 -3.35
C ARG A 94 31.76 -7.85 -2.62
N PRO A 95 32.98 -7.36 -2.78
CA PRO A 95 33.35 -6.04 -2.31
C PRO A 95 32.50 -4.94 -2.98
N ILE A 96 32.21 -3.87 -2.23
CA ILE A 96 31.61 -2.69 -2.79
C ILE A 96 32.73 -1.85 -3.41
N GLU A 97 32.64 -1.65 -4.70
CA GLU A 97 33.60 -0.89 -5.46
C GLU A 97 33.09 0.52 -5.73
N VAL A 98 33.95 1.51 -5.49
CA VAL A 98 33.63 2.92 -5.79
C VAL A 98 34.82 3.62 -6.45
N CYS A 99 34.50 4.56 -7.34
CA CYS A 99 35.50 5.45 -7.94
C CYS A 99 36.01 6.43 -6.88
N ALA A 100 37.32 6.65 -6.88
CA ALA A 100 37.98 7.63 -6.02
C ALA A 100 39.01 8.46 -6.80
N PHE A 101 39.21 9.68 -6.36
CA PHE A 101 40.16 10.60 -6.98
C PHE A 101 41.41 10.74 -6.12
N VAL A 102 42.55 10.57 -6.76
CA VAL A 102 43.86 10.67 -6.08
C VAL A 102 44.19 12.14 -5.84
N VAL A 103 44.34 12.56 -4.58
CA VAL A 103 44.66 13.94 -4.18
C VAL A 103 46.04 14.08 -3.56
N SER A 104 46.65 12.97 -3.15
CA SER A 104 48.07 12.85 -2.83
C SER A 104 48.54 11.43 -3.10
N PRO A 105 49.84 11.16 -3.12
CA PRO A 105 50.34 9.79 -3.35
C PRO A 105 49.81 8.75 -2.39
N THR A 106 49.35 9.17 -1.19
CA THR A 106 48.85 8.29 -0.14
C THR A 106 47.37 8.52 0.17
N ARG A 107 46.70 9.45 -0.50
CA ARG A 107 45.31 9.82 -0.17
C ARG A 107 44.42 9.91 -1.38
N VAL A 108 43.26 9.30 -1.26
CA VAL A 108 42.19 9.40 -2.24
C VAL A 108 40.92 10.01 -1.60
N ILE A 109 40.09 10.68 -2.40
CA ILE A 109 38.77 11.16 -2.04
C ILE A 109 37.73 10.24 -2.69
N SER A 110 36.76 9.78 -1.95
CA SER A 110 35.65 8.94 -2.42
C SER A 110 34.31 9.47 -1.89
N PRO A 111 33.20 9.22 -2.59
CA PRO A 111 31.87 9.41 -2.00
C PRO A 111 31.73 8.64 -0.68
N ASP A 112 31.04 9.24 0.27
CA ASP A 112 30.74 8.58 1.54
C ASP A 112 29.57 7.60 1.35
N LEU A 113 29.85 6.30 1.42
CA LEU A 113 28.84 5.25 1.31
C LEU A 113 27.92 5.15 2.54
N MET A 114 28.15 5.98 3.56
CA MET A 114 27.37 5.98 4.80
C MET A 114 27.36 4.64 5.54
N ILE A 115 28.32 3.73 5.24
CA ILE A 115 28.47 2.47 5.94
C ILE A 115 29.09 2.75 7.31
N HIS A 116 28.52 2.15 8.36
CA HIS A 116 29.11 2.28 9.69
C HIS A 116 30.43 1.46 9.75
N PRO A 117 31.52 2.01 10.36
CA PRO A 117 32.85 1.38 10.39
C PRO A 117 32.84 -0.05 10.91
N ARG A 118 32.00 -0.35 11.89
CA ARG A 118 31.84 -1.68 12.47
C ARG A 118 31.61 -2.77 11.43
N PHE A 119 30.93 -2.43 10.35
CA PHE A 119 30.62 -3.38 9.29
C PHE A 119 31.69 -3.44 8.19
N ILE A 120 32.68 -2.55 8.25
CA ILE A 120 33.77 -2.53 7.30
C ILE A 120 34.89 -3.44 7.81
N LYS A 121 35.02 -4.59 7.19
CA LYS A 121 36.08 -5.55 7.53
C LYS A 121 37.43 -5.13 6.95
N LYS A 122 37.42 -4.55 5.75
CA LYS A 122 38.63 -4.23 5.00
C LYS A 122 38.32 -3.12 3.99
N ILE A 123 39.29 -2.23 3.81
CA ILE A 123 39.31 -1.24 2.73
C ILE A 123 40.61 -1.43 1.96
N GLU A 124 40.51 -1.49 0.63
CA GLU A 124 41.65 -1.54 -0.27
C GLU A 124 41.51 -0.48 -1.33
N VAL A 125 42.63 0.15 -1.67
CA VAL A 125 42.72 1.06 -2.80
C VAL A 125 43.46 0.37 -3.90
N ARG A 126 42.80 0.25 -5.07
CA ARG A 126 43.36 -0.35 -6.27
C ARG A 126 43.71 0.72 -7.30
N PHE A 127 44.94 0.67 -7.79
CA PHE A 127 45.41 1.52 -8.87
C PHE A 127 46.23 0.69 -9.86
N GLY A 128 45.69 0.43 -11.06
CA GLY A 128 46.24 -0.55 -11.98
C GLY A 128 46.27 -1.93 -11.33
N GLU A 129 47.44 -2.55 -11.32
CA GLU A 129 47.65 -3.87 -10.65
C GLU A 129 48.00 -3.75 -9.16
N GLN A 130 48.21 -2.53 -8.65
CA GLN A 130 48.52 -2.31 -7.24
C GLN A 130 47.24 -2.37 -6.42
N VAL A 131 47.30 -3.13 -5.32
CA VAL A 131 46.23 -3.20 -4.30
C VAL A 131 46.88 -2.93 -2.95
N LEU A 132 46.53 -1.82 -2.32
CA LEU A 132 47.07 -1.40 -1.04
C LEU A 132 45.98 -1.39 0.03
N PRO A 133 46.27 -1.89 1.23
CA PRO A 133 45.41 -1.70 2.39
C PRO A 133 45.27 -0.22 2.69
N ALA A 134 44.07 0.15 3.11
CA ALA A 134 43.73 1.55 3.37
C ALA A 134 42.76 1.69 4.55
N LYS A 135 42.63 2.91 5.04
CA LYS A 135 41.68 3.26 6.11
C LYS A 135 41.03 4.59 5.85
N ILE A 136 39.81 4.79 6.35
CA ILE A 136 39.18 6.09 6.35
C ILE A 136 39.92 6.98 7.32
N ALA A 137 40.47 8.09 6.84
CA ALA A 137 41.22 9.06 7.65
C ALA A 137 40.32 10.17 8.18
N ALA A 138 39.38 10.63 7.36
CA ALA A 138 38.45 11.71 7.73
C ALA A 138 37.18 11.64 6.90
N VAL A 139 36.12 12.27 7.42
CA VAL A 139 34.82 12.45 6.77
C VAL A 139 34.59 13.94 6.58
N ALA A 140 34.29 14.35 5.36
CA ALA A 140 33.82 15.70 5.05
C ALA A 140 32.29 15.67 4.99
N GLU A 141 31.63 15.90 6.14
CA GLU A 141 30.18 15.72 6.29
C GLU A 141 29.36 16.64 5.37
N ASP A 142 29.81 17.87 5.21
CA ASP A 142 29.17 18.89 4.37
C ASP A 142 29.36 18.65 2.85
N HIS A 143 30.26 17.73 2.47
CA HIS A 143 30.55 17.36 1.09
C HIS A 143 30.23 15.89 0.75
N GLU A 144 29.70 15.15 1.71
CA GLU A 144 29.41 13.70 1.53
C GLU A 144 30.60 12.92 0.98
N ALA A 145 31.79 13.24 1.47
CA ALA A 145 33.04 12.68 1.02
C ALA A 145 33.82 12.04 2.15
N VAL A 146 34.57 11.00 1.84
CA VAL A 146 35.54 10.37 2.75
C VAL A 146 36.94 10.50 2.18
N PHE A 147 37.91 10.71 3.06
CA PHE A 147 39.32 10.67 2.74
C PHE A 147 39.88 9.34 3.22
N ILE A 148 40.52 8.65 2.30
CA ILE A 148 41.03 7.32 2.51
C ILE A 148 42.53 7.35 2.31
N ASP A 149 43.26 6.96 3.35
CA ASP A 149 44.72 6.91 3.34
C ASP A 149 45.20 5.47 3.11
N THR A 150 46.13 5.33 2.19
CA THR A 150 46.84 4.08 1.95
C THR A 150 48.07 3.99 2.88
N GLU A 151 48.46 2.78 3.27
CA GLU A 151 49.64 2.56 4.10
C GLU A 151 50.94 2.91 3.42
N LYS A 152 50.98 2.86 2.09
CA LYS A 152 52.15 3.17 1.26
C LYS A 152 51.70 4.06 0.09
N PRO A 153 52.61 4.88 -0.49
CA PRO A 153 52.31 5.63 -1.69
C PRO A 153 51.91 4.75 -2.85
N LEU A 154 50.88 5.14 -3.57
CA LEU A 154 50.50 4.55 -4.86
C LEU A 154 51.54 4.95 -5.90
N ALA A 155 52.18 3.97 -6.58
CA ALA A 155 53.16 4.27 -7.57
C ALA A 155 52.52 4.62 -8.94
N GLY A 156 53.07 5.61 -9.63
CA GLY A 156 52.58 6.04 -10.95
C GLY A 156 51.35 6.91 -10.96
N VAL A 157 50.77 7.25 -9.78
CA VAL A 157 49.65 8.17 -9.69
C VAL A 157 50.03 9.61 -9.96
N LYS A 158 49.10 10.38 -10.49
CA LYS A 158 49.20 11.84 -10.64
C LYS A 158 48.09 12.49 -9.81
N PRO A 159 48.39 12.99 -8.63
CA PRO A 159 47.37 13.65 -7.81
C PRO A 159 46.70 14.78 -8.58
N LEU A 160 45.40 14.95 -8.41
CA LEU A 160 44.64 16.07 -8.98
C LEU A 160 45.14 17.37 -8.33
N VAL A 161 45.39 18.34 -9.17
CA VAL A 161 45.65 19.73 -8.77
C VAL A 161 44.50 20.57 -9.27
N PHE A 162 43.73 21.12 -8.38
CA PHE A 162 42.53 21.86 -8.72
C PHE A 162 42.92 23.36 -8.93
N ASP A 163 42.35 23.94 -9.97
CA ASP A 163 42.37 25.38 -10.18
C ASP A 163 40.95 25.94 -10.07
N ALA A 164 40.55 26.23 -8.84
CA ALA A 164 39.24 26.81 -8.53
C ALA A 164 39.01 28.19 -9.16
N ALA A 165 40.10 28.90 -9.57
CA ALA A 165 40.01 30.19 -10.25
C ALA A 165 39.86 30.05 -11.78
N ALA A 166 40.05 28.84 -12.32
CA ALA A 166 39.89 28.60 -13.73
C ALA A 166 38.46 28.88 -14.20
N LYS A 167 38.31 29.67 -15.25
CA LYS A 167 37.01 30.05 -15.80
C LYS A 167 36.56 29.07 -16.89
N GLY A 168 35.23 28.93 -16.99
CA GLY A 168 34.60 28.09 -18.03
C GLY A 168 34.99 28.44 -19.47
N PRO A 169 34.54 27.70 -20.45
CA PRO A 169 33.47 26.69 -20.28
C PRO A 169 33.92 25.42 -19.56
N TYR A 170 33.01 24.88 -18.74
CA TYR A 170 33.25 23.67 -17.95
C TYR A 170 32.66 22.46 -18.60
N ARG A 171 33.27 21.30 -18.33
CA ARG A 171 32.80 19.97 -18.71
C ARG A 171 32.76 19.09 -17.47
N VAL A 172 31.80 18.16 -17.45
CA VAL A 172 31.67 17.13 -16.42
C VAL A 172 32.16 15.81 -16.98
N VAL A 173 33.02 15.15 -16.23
CA VAL A 173 33.62 13.86 -16.60
C VAL A 173 33.17 12.82 -15.60
N GLU A 174 32.57 11.75 -16.11
CA GLU A 174 32.21 10.58 -15.34
C GLU A 174 33.13 9.42 -15.68
N TYR A 175 33.39 8.57 -14.70
CA TYR A 175 34.05 7.30 -14.86
C TYR A 175 33.02 6.20 -14.94
N ASP A 176 33.01 5.47 -16.06
CA ASP A 176 32.13 4.29 -16.21
C ASP A 176 32.82 3.07 -15.59
N GLU A 177 32.30 2.64 -14.44
CA GLU A 177 32.82 1.49 -13.71
C GLU A 177 32.64 0.18 -14.46
N THR A 178 31.64 0.10 -15.33
CA THR A 178 31.33 -1.12 -16.10
C THR A 178 32.33 -1.38 -17.21
N SER A 179 32.68 -0.33 -17.94
CA SER A 179 33.67 -0.39 -19.06
C SER A 179 35.08 -0.03 -18.60
N ALA A 180 35.24 0.46 -17.36
CA ALA A 180 36.46 1.04 -16.82
C ALA A 180 37.00 2.21 -17.70
N GLU A 181 36.09 2.98 -18.25
CA GLU A 181 36.40 4.09 -19.15
C GLU A 181 35.85 5.41 -18.66
N TRP A 182 36.57 6.49 -18.94
CA TRP A 182 36.05 7.82 -18.76
C TRP A 182 35.22 8.22 -19.96
N TYR A 183 34.04 8.73 -19.74
CA TYR A 183 33.24 9.36 -20.77
C TYR A 183 32.85 10.78 -20.37
N LEU A 184 32.76 11.62 -21.39
CA LEU A 184 32.37 13.00 -21.25
C LEU A 184 30.84 13.09 -21.34
N ILE A 185 30.21 13.55 -20.29
CA ILE A 185 28.83 14.01 -20.38
C ILE A 185 28.86 15.40 -20.97
N SER A 186 28.74 15.49 -22.29
CA SER A 186 28.59 16.77 -22.98
C SER A 186 27.17 17.29 -22.78
N ARG A 187 26.98 18.14 -21.81
CA ARG A 187 25.73 18.91 -21.64
C ARG A 187 25.85 20.35 -22.17
N GLY A 188 26.63 20.53 -23.21
CA GLY A 188 26.95 21.82 -23.80
C GLY A 188 28.03 22.60 -23.03
N ASP A 189 28.74 23.47 -23.70
CA ASP A 189 29.67 24.37 -23.07
C ASP A 189 28.87 25.32 -22.14
N SER A 190 29.01 25.15 -20.84
CA SER A 190 28.37 25.99 -19.84
C SER A 190 29.42 26.81 -19.14
N ASP A 191 29.24 28.15 -19.15
CA ASP A 191 30.12 29.04 -18.42
C ASP A 191 29.98 28.89 -16.89
N THR A 192 28.93 28.16 -16.46
CA THR A 192 28.66 27.87 -15.06
C THR A 192 28.23 26.42 -14.88
N VAL A 193 28.97 25.67 -14.09
CA VAL A 193 28.50 24.39 -13.53
C VAL A 193 27.61 24.77 -12.33
N LEU A 194 26.30 24.61 -12.49
CA LEU A 194 25.35 24.90 -11.43
C LEU A 194 25.35 23.77 -10.43
N LEU A 195 26.02 23.98 -9.33
CA LEU A 195 26.20 22.99 -8.27
C LEU A 195 25.18 23.17 -7.13
N ASN A 196 24.25 24.14 -7.28
CA ASN A 196 23.36 24.55 -6.19
C ASN A 196 21.90 24.18 -6.51
N ALA A 197 21.28 23.35 -5.69
CA ALA A 197 19.87 22.96 -5.78
C ALA A 197 18.87 24.13 -5.54
N LYS A 198 19.32 25.29 -5.12
CA LYS A 198 18.47 26.48 -4.93
C LYS A 198 18.11 27.16 -6.25
N ASP A 199 18.93 27.06 -7.26
CA ASP A 199 18.58 27.49 -8.59
C ASP A 199 17.85 26.40 -9.33
N LYS A 200 16.63 26.66 -9.78
CA LYS A 200 15.75 25.72 -10.51
C LYS A 200 16.32 25.20 -11.85
N LYS A 201 17.59 25.45 -12.12
CA LYS A 201 18.31 24.89 -13.25
C LYS A 201 18.92 23.55 -12.82
N ARG A 202 18.73 22.52 -13.64
CA ARG A 202 19.20 21.14 -13.38
C ARG A 202 20.69 21.16 -13.04
N SER A 203 21.07 20.50 -11.93
CA SER A 203 22.46 20.15 -11.66
C SER A 203 23.02 19.38 -12.86
N ILE A 204 24.15 19.83 -13.37
CA ILE A 204 24.81 19.20 -14.50
C ILE A 204 25.69 18.04 -14.01
N ALA A 205 26.12 18.08 -12.74
CA ALA A 205 27.04 17.10 -12.18
C ALA A 205 26.34 16.17 -11.19
N GLU A 206 26.59 14.88 -11.28
CA GLU A 206 26.17 13.84 -10.35
C GLU A 206 27.29 13.61 -9.31
N PRO A 207 26.99 13.08 -8.10
CA PRO A 207 28.02 12.70 -7.14
C PRO A 207 28.99 11.68 -7.74
N GLY A 208 30.30 11.86 -7.45
CA GLY A 208 31.36 11.02 -8.00
C GLY A 208 31.91 11.51 -9.35
N THR A 209 31.59 12.74 -9.77
CA THR A 209 32.06 13.31 -11.04
C THR A 209 33.18 14.36 -10.85
N LEU A 210 34.01 14.50 -11.89
CA LEU A 210 35.06 15.49 -11.96
C LEU A 210 34.66 16.63 -12.90
N VAL A 211 34.79 17.87 -12.44
CA VAL A 211 34.59 19.07 -13.26
C VAL A 211 35.93 19.53 -13.77
N ILE A 212 36.04 19.73 -15.09
CA ILE A 212 37.23 20.21 -15.76
C ILE A 212 36.92 21.42 -16.65
N THR A 213 37.93 22.21 -16.95
CA THR A 213 37.84 23.17 -18.05
C THR A 213 37.89 22.48 -19.38
N ARG A 214 37.61 23.19 -20.48
CA ARG A 214 37.77 22.66 -21.85
C ARG A 214 39.21 22.27 -22.14
N SER A 215 40.20 22.87 -21.52
CA SER A 215 41.62 22.49 -21.64
C SER A 215 42.00 21.25 -20.80
N GLY A 216 41.08 20.72 -20.00
CA GLY A 216 41.31 19.54 -19.18
C GLY A 216 41.85 19.84 -17.77
N THR A 217 41.88 21.13 -17.35
CA THR A 217 42.32 21.48 -16.00
C THR A 217 41.23 21.12 -14.98
N PRO A 218 41.52 20.29 -13.95
CA PRO A 218 40.58 20.02 -12.88
C PRO A 218 40.17 21.26 -12.11
N VAL A 219 38.88 21.45 -11.91
CA VAL A 219 38.32 22.59 -11.15
C VAL A 219 37.77 22.14 -9.81
N ALA A 220 37.00 21.05 -9.81
CA ALA A 220 36.38 20.52 -8.61
C ALA A 220 35.96 19.03 -8.79
N VAL A 221 35.83 18.34 -7.70
CA VAL A 221 35.15 17.05 -7.63
C VAL A 221 33.78 17.24 -6.99
N VAL A 222 32.76 16.69 -7.57
CA VAL A 222 31.40 16.73 -7.03
C VAL A 222 31.17 15.45 -6.26
N MET A 223 31.06 15.54 -4.94
CA MET A 223 30.76 14.40 -4.07
C MET A 223 29.34 14.53 -3.49
N ASP A 224 28.87 15.74 -3.28
CA ASP A 224 27.49 16.08 -2.93
C ASP A 224 26.87 16.90 -4.08
N ARG A 225 25.56 16.77 -4.25
CA ARG A 225 24.77 17.52 -5.25
C ARG A 225 24.80 19.04 -5.08
N SER A 226 25.25 19.54 -3.96
CA SER A 226 25.16 20.95 -3.60
C SER A 226 26.50 21.68 -3.47
N LEU A 227 27.61 20.99 -3.26
CA LEU A 227 28.91 21.61 -3.00
C LEU A 227 30.04 20.84 -3.70
N PRO A 228 30.82 21.51 -4.57
CA PRO A 228 32.02 20.91 -5.14
C PRO A 228 33.15 20.92 -4.11
N LEU A 229 33.98 19.91 -4.16
CA LEU A 229 35.20 19.80 -3.40
C LEU A 229 36.37 20.16 -4.32
N ASP A 230 37.04 21.27 -3.99
CA ASP A 230 38.26 21.75 -4.65
C ASP A 230 39.45 21.66 -3.67
N ASP A 231 40.55 22.35 -3.95
CA ASP A 231 41.70 22.41 -3.05
C ASP A 231 41.46 23.12 -1.71
N SER A 232 40.28 23.67 -1.48
CA SER A 232 39.92 24.28 -0.19
C SER A 232 40.06 23.33 0.99
N TRP A 233 39.94 22.02 0.76
CA TRP A 233 40.18 20.98 1.77
C TRP A 233 41.60 20.99 2.33
N LYS A 234 42.60 21.56 1.62
CA LYS A 234 43.99 21.61 2.08
C LYS A 234 44.24 22.68 3.14
N GLY A 235 43.43 23.72 3.21
CA GLY A 235 43.70 24.87 4.06
C GLY A 235 42.54 25.43 4.87
N SER A 236 41.34 24.96 4.69
CA SER A 236 40.14 25.43 5.40
C SER A 236 39.58 24.39 6.33
N PRO A 237 38.95 24.75 7.44
CA PRO A 237 38.13 23.87 8.21
C PRO A 237 36.82 23.59 7.44
N LEU A 238 36.90 22.80 6.41
CA LEU A 238 35.76 21.93 6.11
C LEU A 238 35.39 21.26 7.40
N ASN A 239 34.12 20.96 7.65
CA ASN A 239 33.65 20.23 8.84
C ASN A 239 34.26 18.82 8.89
N TRP A 240 35.60 18.79 8.99
CA TRP A 240 36.37 17.57 9.08
C TRP A 240 36.16 16.96 10.45
N LYS A 241 35.56 15.83 10.52
CA LYS A 241 35.60 14.99 11.71
C LYS A 241 36.59 13.89 11.47
N MET A 242 37.63 13.84 12.29
CA MET A 242 38.52 12.68 12.34
C MET A 242 37.68 11.45 12.65
N TYR A 243 37.99 10.39 11.95
CA TYR A 243 37.28 9.13 12.08
C TYR A 243 37.67 8.47 13.41
N ASP A 244 36.74 8.40 14.35
CA ASP A 244 36.93 7.79 15.67
C ASP A 244 36.07 6.53 15.75
N ASP A 245 36.67 5.39 15.44
CA ASP A 245 36.01 4.09 15.42
C ASP A 245 35.38 3.71 16.75
N LYS A 246 36.08 4.00 17.86
CA LYS A 246 35.57 3.67 19.20
C LYS A 246 34.30 4.47 19.53
N LYS A 247 34.35 5.75 19.30
CA LYS A 247 33.20 6.64 19.53
C LYS A 247 31.99 6.25 18.63
N MET A 248 32.24 5.92 17.37
CA MET A 248 31.20 5.46 16.47
C MET A 248 30.60 4.13 16.91
N GLN A 249 31.45 3.22 17.45
CA GLN A 249 30.95 1.97 17.99
C GLN A 249 30.06 2.19 19.24
N GLU A 250 30.46 3.06 20.14
CA GLU A 250 29.66 3.42 21.33
C GLU A 250 28.30 4.04 20.91
N GLN A 251 28.29 4.89 19.91
CA GLN A 251 27.07 5.49 19.34
C GLN A 251 26.14 4.43 18.75
N LEU A 252 26.70 3.47 18.01
CA LEU A 252 25.93 2.39 17.42
C LEU A 252 25.32 1.48 18.49
N ASP A 253 26.08 1.12 19.52
CA ASP A 253 25.61 0.29 20.61
C ASP A 253 24.48 0.97 21.39
N GLN A 254 24.58 2.28 21.58
CA GLN A 254 23.49 3.07 22.17
C GLN A 254 22.26 3.11 21.26
N CYS A 255 22.43 3.32 19.96
CA CYS A 255 21.34 3.31 18.99
C CYS A 255 20.65 1.93 18.94
N ARG A 256 21.43 0.84 18.94
CA ARG A 256 20.91 -0.54 19.00
C ARG A 256 20.07 -0.76 20.26
N LYS A 257 20.59 -0.38 21.43
CA LYS A 257 19.88 -0.50 22.70
C LYS A 257 18.56 0.27 22.66
N THR A 258 18.58 1.50 22.17
CA THR A 258 17.36 2.31 22.02
C THR A 258 16.38 1.65 21.07
N THR A 259 16.82 1.22 19.90
CA THR A 259 15.94 0.60 18.89
C THR A 259 15.25 -0.65 19.46
N MET A 260 16.00 -1.55 20.08
CA MET A 260 15.45 -2.79 20.62
C MET A 260 14.49 -2.58 21.79
N ASN A 261 14.62 -1.48 22.52
CA ASN A 261 13.74 -1.15 23.64
C ASN A 261 12.53 -0.27 23.25
N THR A 262 12.50 0.28 22.04
CA THR A 262 11.50 1.25 21.63
C THR A 262 10.69 0.85 20.41
N VAL A 263 11.30 0.09 19.49
CA VAL A 263 10.58 -0.42 18.30
C VAL A 263 10.03 -1.79 18.63
N LEU A 264 8.71 -1.92 18.53
CA LEU A 264 7.98 -3.11 18.93
C LEU A 264 7.27 -3.73 17.73
N ARG A 265 7.14 -5.04 17.75
CA ARG A 265 6.24 -5.74 16.83
C ARG A 265 4.82 -5.60 17.34
N VAL A 266 3.90 -5.29 16.42
CA VAL A 266 2.48 -5.18 16.71
C VAL A 266 1.71 -6.10 15.78
N SER A 267 0.81 -6.91 16.34
CA SER A 267 -0.13 -7.74 15.60
C SER A 267 -1.52 -7.12 15.65
N LEU A 268 -2.13 -6.95 14.51
CA LEU A 268 -3.47 -6.42 14.35
C LEU A 268 -4.37 -7.53 13.85
N SER A 269 -5.46 -7.81 14.56
CA SER A 269 -6.47 -8.78 14.13
C SER A 269 -7.73 -8.04 13.71
N PHE A 270 -8.29 -8.44 12.58
CA PHE A 270 -9.45 -7.81 11.96
C PHE A 270 -10.55 -8.84 11.74
N ARG A 271 -11.80 -8.42 11.87
CA ARG A 271 -12.94 -9.20 11.38
C ARG A 271 -12.78 -9.47 9.88
N SER A 272 -13.20 -10.64 9.45
CA SER A 272 -13.23 -10.96 8.01
C SER A 272 -14.08 -9.94 7.26
N PRO A 273 -13.65 -9.50 6.08
CA PRO A 273 -14.46 -8.63 5.25
C PRO A 273 -15.76 -9.34 4.88
N LYS A 274 -16.85 -8.58 4.81
CA LYS A 274 -18.13 -9.13 4.37
C LYS A 274 -18.01 -9.58 2.92
N LYS A 275 -18.20 -10.87 2.69
CA LYS A 275 -18.42 -11.36 1.32
C LYS A 275 -19.82 -10.93 0.90
N MET A 276 -19.91 -10.04 -0.08
CA MET A 276 -21.20 -9.79 -0.72
C MET A 276 -21.64 -11.04 -1.47
N PRO A 277 -22.88 -11.50 -1.27
CA PRO A 277 -23.43 -12.60 -2.06
C PRO A 277 -23.32 -12.24 -3.55
N GLY A 278 -22.68 -13.10 -4.34
CA GLY A 278 -22.53 -12.90 -5.78
C GLY A 278 -21.19 -12.32 -6.26
N GLN A 279 -20.27 -11.95 -5.38
CA GLN A 279 -18.89 -11.58 -5.76
C GLN A 279 -17.93 -12.78 -5.73
N GLY A 280 -18.28 -13.84 -6.43
CA GLY A 280 -17.39 -14.98 -6.69
C GLY A 280 -16.49 -14.76 -7.90
N GLY A 281 -15.81 -13.64 -8.02
CA GLY A 281 -14.93 -13.34 -9.14
C GLY A 281 -13.64 -12.68 -8.70
N ARG A 282 -12.51 -13.26 -9.13
CA ARG A 282 -11.18 -12.68 -8.99
C ARG A 282 -11.13 -11.29 -9.62
N PHE A 283 -11.39 -10.23 -8.86
CA PHE A 283 -10.97 -8.89 -9.20
C PHE A 283 -9.52 -8.71 -8.73
N ARG A 284 -8.56 -8.94 -9.62
CA ARG A 284 -7.22 -8.37 -9.53
C ARG A 284 -7.32 -6.91 -9.98
N GLY A 285 -7.59 -6.04 -9.07
CA GLY A 285 -7.54 -4.58 -9.21
C GLY A 285 -6.94 -4.00 -7.94
N GLY A 286 -5.78 -3.67 -8.01
CA GLY A 286 -4.67 -2.95 -7.37
C GLY A 286 -4.78 -2.39 -5.97
N ASP A 287 -5.88 -2.25 -5.28
CA ASP A 287 -5.89 -1.54 -3.99
C ASP A 287 -6.59 -2.28 -2.82
N ASP A 288 -7.21 -3.43 -3.07
CA ASP A 288 -7.99 -4.14 -2.04
C ASP A 288 -7.31 -5.39 -1.45
N GLU A 289 -6.09 -5.78 -1.89
CA GLU A 289 -5.38 -6.95 -1.32
C GLU A 289 -5.17 -6.81 0.20
N ASP A 290 -4.99 -5.60 0.68
CA ASP A 290 -4.84 -5.33 2.10
C ASP A 290 -6.18 -5.35 2.87
N GLY A 291 -7.31 -5.18 2.21
CA GLY A 291 -8.63 -5.25 2.80
C GLY A 291 -9.08 -6.67 3.17
N GLU A 292 -8.54 -7.70 2.53
CA GLU A 292 -8.93 -9.11 2.77
C GLU A 292 -8.19 -9.78 3.93
N LYS A 293 -7.05 -9.23 4.35
CA LYS A 293 -6.25 -9.81 5.44
C LYS A 293 -6.96 -9.67 6.79
N THR A 294 -7.06 -10.76 7.50
CA THR A 294 -7.59 -10.81 8.88
C THR A 294 -6.52 -10.59 9.93
N GLU A 295 -5.25 -10.66 9.55
CA GLU A 295 -4.11 -10.38 10.42
C GLU A 295 -3.05 -9.56 9.69
N ARG A 296 -2.46 -8.60 10.41
CA ARG A 296 -1.32 -7.81 9.94
C ARG A 296 -0.29 -7.69 11.05
N LYS A 297 0.98 -7.84 10.68
CA LYS A 297 2.12 -7.54 11.56
C LYS A 297 2.74 -6.24 11.09
N VAL A 298 2.85 -5.30 12.02
CA VAL A 298 3.36 -3.94 11.76
C VAL A 298 4.33 -3.53 12.85
N LEU A 299 4.99 -2.40 12.65
CA LEU A 299 5.85 -1.82 13.67
C LEU A 299 5.09 -0.85 14.56
N GLY A 300 5.52 -0.73 15.81
CA GLY A 300 5.08 0.28 16.74
C GLY A 300 6.26 0.95 17.43
N VAL A 301 6.06 2.14 17.94
CA VAL A 301 7.04 2.89 18.75
C VAL A 301 6.49 3.06 20.14
N LEU A 302 7.19 2.56 21.14
CA LEU A 302 6.86 2.79 22.55
C LEU A 302 7.24 4.23 22.90
N LEU A 303 6.26 5.10 23.08
CA LEU A 303 6.47 6.52 23.40
C LEU A 303 6.75 6.73 24.89
N ASP A 304 6.01 6.02 25.73
CA ASP A 304 6.17 5.93 27.17
C ASP A 304 5.86 4.51 27.63
N ASP A 305 5.82 4.25 28.94
CA ASP A 305 5.61 2.91 29.50
C ASP A 305 4.28 2.23 29.12
N ARG A 306 3.31 2.97 28.56
CA ARG A 306 1.98 2.46 28.18
C ARG A 306 1.50 2.88 26.80
N THR A 307 2.12 3.86 26.17
CA THR A 307 1.67 4.45 24.93
C THR A 307 2.49 3.94 23.75
N VAL A 308 1.83 3.29 22.81
CA VAL A 308 2.44 2.78 21.59
C VAL A 308 1.85 3.50 20.38
N LEU A 309 2.71 4.13 19.61
CA LEU A 309 2.37 4.64 18.28
C LEU A 309 2.52 3.50 17.26
N VAL A 310 1.40 3.05 16.73
CA VAL A 310 1.37 1.97 15.73
C VAL A 310 1.52 2.56 14.33
N LEU A 311 2.54 2.12 13.60
CA LEU A 311 2.89 2.61 12.27
C LEU A 311 2.13 1.81 11.21
N ALA A 312 0.83 2.04 11.10
CA ALA A 312 -0.05 1.34 10.18
C ALA A 312 -1.02 2.33 9.52
N PRO A 313 -0.90 2.58 8.22
CA PRO A 313 -1.83 3.44 7.49
C PRO A 313 -3.16 2.72 7.25
N LEU A 314 -4.02 2.69 8.27
CA LEU A 314 -5.33 2.07 8.17
C LEU A 314 -6.37 3.06 7.61
N THR A 315 -7.09 2.64 6.59
CA THR A 315 -8.27 3.37 6.10
C THR A 315 -9.45 3.17 7.05
N PRO A 316 -10.45 4.07 7.09
CA PRO A 316 -11.62 3.91 7.94
C PRO A 316 -12.33 2.56 7.79
N LYS A 317 -12.39 2.01 6.56
CA LYS A 317 -12.97 0.69 6.28
C LYS A 317 -12.20 -0.45 6.96
N ILE A 318 -10.88 -0.36 6.99
CA ILE A 318 -10.03 -1.38 7.61
C ILE A 318 -10.06 -1.21 9.14
N THR A 319 -9.92 0.02 9.64
CA THR A 319 -9.97 0.30 11.08
C THR A 319 -11.30 -0.12 11.71
N ALA A 320 -12.41 0.09 11.00
CA ALA A 320 -13.75 -0.33 11.47
C ALA A 320 -13.80 -1.82 11.85
N ARG A 321 -12.99 -2.67 11.20
CA ARG A 321 -12.93 -4.12 11.45
C ARG A 321 -11.88 -4.54 12.47
N LEU A 322 -11.11 -3.60 13.03
CA LEU A 322 -10.07 -3.90 14.01
C LEU A 322 -10.69 -4.43 15.31
N GLU A 323 -10.32 -5.65 15.70
CA GLU A 323 -10.81 -6.32 16.91
C GLU A 323 -9.77 -6.37 18.01
N ARG A 324 -8.51 -6.57 17.64
CA ARG A 324 -7.45 -6.78 18.61
C ARG A 324 -6.16 -6.10 18.19
N VAL A 325 -5.48 -5.53 19.17
CA VAL A 325 -4.11 -5.01 19.06
C VAL A 325 -3.26 -5.77 20.07
N GLY A 326 -2.31 -6.55 19.59
CA GLY A 326 -1.31 -7.25 20.41
C GLY A 326 0.05 -6.60 20.21
N VAL A 327 0.69 -6.16 21.28
CA VAL A 327 2.03 -5.58 21.25
C VAL A 327 3.01 -6.60 21.85
N PHE A 328 4.14 -6.82 21.21
CA PHE A 328 5.12 -7.80 21.68
C PHE A 328 6.31 -7.09 22.31
N SER A 329 6.64 -7.49 23.54
CA SER A 329 7.85 -7.00 24.22
C SER A 329 9.12 -7.46 23.48
N PRO A 330 10.29 -6.87 23.76
CA PRO A 330 11.57 -7.32 23.18
C PRO A 330 11.85 -8.81 23.37
N GLU A 331 11.35 -9.40 24.46
CA GLU A 331 11.50 -10.83 24.79
C GLU A 331 10.45 -11.71 24.07
N GLY A 332 9.57 -11.12 23.25
CA GLY A 332 8.55 -11.82 22.48
C GLY A 332 7.25 -12.10 23.22
N LYS A 333 7.07 -11.58 24.45
CA LYS A 333 5.82 -11.72 25.21
C LYS A 333 4.74 -10.78 24.64
N GLU A 334 3.56 -11.31 24.36
CA GLU A 334 2.43 -10.50 23.94
C GLU A 334 1.79 -9.74 25.11
N LEU A 335 1.59 -8.46 24.92
CA LEU A 335 0.90 -7.55 25.82
C LEU A 335 -0.36 -7.02 25.10
N PRO A 336 -1.55 -7.26 25.65
CA PRO A 336 -2.77 -6.69 25.08
C PRO A 336 -2.75 -5.16 25.12
N ALA A 337 -3.24 -4.55 24.04
CA ALA A 337 -3.36 -3.12 23.94
C ALA A 337 -4.74 -2.72 23.42
N LYS A 338 -5.20 -1.54 23.82
CA LYS A 338 -6.46 -0.94 23.37
C LYS A 338 -6.17 0.14 22.35
N PHE A 339 -6.93 0.14 21.26
CA PHE A 339 -6.98 1.25 20.34
C PHE A 339 -7.46 2.50 21.08
N GLU A 340 -6.74 3.62 20.96
CA GLU A 340 -7.10 4.87 21.59
C GLU A 340 -7.64 5.88 20.57
N PHE A 341 -6.87 6.22 19.54
CA PHE A 341 -7.33 7.08 18.43
C PHE A 341 -6.43 6.94 17.21
N SER A 342 -7.01 7.12 16.01
CA SER A 342 -6.25 7.28 14.77
C SER A 342 -5.73 8.70 14.64
N LEU A 343 -4.53 8.83 14.05
CA LEU A 343 -3.96 10.13 13.74
C LEU A 343 -4.66 10.76 12.52
N LYS A 344 -5.06 12.03 12.65
CA LYS A 344 -5.77 12.76 11.58
C LYS A 344 -4.88 13.01 10.37
N ASP A 345 -3.62 13.40 10.59
CA ASP A 345 -2.72 13.85 9.53
C ASP A 345 -1.69 12.79 9.11
N TYR A 346 -1.61 11.67 9.82
CA TYR A 346 -0.59 10.62 9.61
C TYR A 346 -1.19 9.24 9.46
N GLY A 347 -0.45 8.36 8.80
CA GLY A 347 -0.83 6.96 8.59
C GLY A 347 -0.51 6.07 9.80
N GLY A 348 -1.13 6.35 10.95
CA GLY A 348 -0.93 5.58 12.16
C GLY A 348 -2.02 5.81 13.19
N PHE A 349 -1.94 5.10 14.30
CA PHE A 349 -2.85 5.26 15.43
C PHE A 349 -2.11 5.05 16.76
N VAL A 350 -2.68 5.56 17.83
CA VAL A 350 -2.19 5.36 19.20
C VAL A 350 -2.93 4.20 19.84
N ALA A 351 -2.17 3.31 20.46
CA ALA A 351 -2.69 2.23 21.29
C ALA A 351 -2.14 2.35 22.72
N LYS A 352 -2.93 1.92 23.70
CA LYS A 352 -2.57 1.93 25.12
C LYS A 352 -2.45 0.51 25.63
N LEU A 353 -1.30 0.20 26.23
CA LEU A 353 -1.04 -1.10 26.87
C LEU A 353 -1.88 -1.26 28.14
N ASP A 354 -2.44 -2.43 28.33
CA ASP A 354 -3.15 -2.77 29.58
C ASP A 354 -2.19 -2.87 30.79
N ALA A 355 -0.93 -3.27 30.55
CA ALA A 355 0.13 -3.31 31.55
C ALA A 355 1.35 -2.47 31.09
N PRO A 356 2.07 -1.84 32.02
CA PRO A 356 3.25 -1.06 31.66
C PRO A 356 4.37 -1.96 31.10
N LEU A 357 5.07 -1.46 30.09
CA LEU A 357 6.30 -2.02 29.55
C LEU A 357 7.46 -1.09 29.89
N ALA A 358 8.49 -1.62 30.54
CA ALA A 358 9.65 -0.82 30.88
C ALA A 358 10.34 -0.30 29.61
N GLY A 359 10.53 1.01 29.52
CA GLY A 359 11.16 1.66 28.39
C GLY A 359 10.36 2.88 27.92
N GLY A 360 10.66 3.31 26.73
CA GLY A 360 10.09 4.45 26.05
C GLY A 360 11.15 5.08 25.15
N ALA A 361 10.71 5.65 24.03
CA ALA A 361 11.64 6.27 23.11
C ALA A 361 12.28 7.52 23.72
N PRO A 362 13.60 7.58 23.87
CA PRO A 362 14.27 8.82 24.22
C PRO A 362 14.17 9.78 23.03
N LEU A 363 13.14 10.62 23.05
CA LEU A 363 12.87 11.57 21.96
C LEU A 363 13.83 12.76 22.02
N SER A 364 14.40 13.15 20.88
CA SER A 364 15.24 14.34 20.79
C SER A 364 14.47 15.59 21.22
N GLN A 365 15.16 16.49 21.92
CA GLN A 365 14.62 17.81 22.33
C GLN A 365 14.94 18.92 21.30
N HIS A 366 15.86 18.66 20.39
CA HIS A 366 16.26 19.60 19.36
C HIS A 366 15.27 19.63 18.20
N ASP A 367 15.20 20.75 17.52
CA ASP A 367 14.49 20.84 16.25
C ASP A 367 15.19 19.95 15.22
N VAL A 368 14.43 19.34 14.35
CA VAL A 368 14.98 18.51 13.29
C VAL A 368 15.91 19.30 12.37
N MET A 369 15.72 20.60 12.25
CA MET A 369 16.56 21.49 11.45
C MET A 369 17.96 21.65 12.01
N ASP A 370 18.14 21.45 13.33
CA ASP A 370 19.47 21.48 13.98
C ASP A 370 20.33 20.29 13.53
N TYR A 371 19.69 19.23 13.00
CA TYR A 371 20.37 18.04 12.50
C TYR A 371 20.61 18.06 10.99
N LEU A 372 20.24 19.13 10.30
CA LEU A 372 20.40 19.20 8.85
C LEU A 372 21.88 19.03 8.49
N ARG A 373 22.16 18.05 7.61
CA ARG A 373 23.52 17.68 7.15
C ARG A 373 24.47 17.17 8.24
N GLN A 374 24.02 16.97 9.46
CA GLN A 374 24.83 16.30 10.47
C GLN A 374 24.81 14.77 10.28
N THR A 375 25.90 14.11 10.68
CA THR A 375 25.92 12.65 10.72
C THR A 375 24.99 12.14 11.82
N LEU A 376 24.05 11.33 11.44
CA LEU A 376 23.08 10.64 12.27
C LEU A 376 23.24 9.14 12.10
N LEU A 377 22.49 8.37 12.86
CA LEU A 377 22.35 6.94 12.70
C LEU A 377 20.92 6.63 12.25
N SER A 378 20.77 5.72 11.31
CA SER A 378 19.47 5.14 10.97
C SER A 378 19.43 3.68 11.35
N ALA A 379 18.26 3.23 11.81
CA ALA A 379 17.93 1.83 11.99
C ALA A 379 16.76 1.49 11.08
N GLU A 380 17.02 0.70 10.07
CA GLU A 380 15.96 0.06 9.30
C GLU A 380 15.53 -1.20 10.05
N VAL A 381 14.27 -1.27 10.46
CA VAL A 381 13.75 -2.39 11.24
C VAL A 381 12.83 -3.23 10.38
N ARG A 382 13.19 -4.48 10.17
CA ARG A 382 12.42 -5.43 9.37
C ARG A 382 11.79 -6.51 10.25
N LEU A 383 10.59 -6.93 9.87
CA LEU A 383 9.93 -8.11 10.42
C LEU A 383 10.40 -9.36 9.65
N GLN A 384 11.11 -10.26 10.32
CA GLN A 384 11.50 -11.56 9.80
C GLN A 384 10.80 -12.66 10.60
N GLY A 385 9.66 -13.14 10.10
CA GLY A 385 8.81 -14.03 10.88
C GLY A 385 8.24 -13.33 12.10
N GLU A 386 8.69 -13.77 13.29
CA GLU A 386 8.30 -13.19 14.58
C GLU A 386 9.38 -12.22 15.16
N ALA A 387 10.54 -12.15 14.55
CA ALA A 387 11.65 -11.35 15.04
C ALA A 387 11.72 -9.96 14.39
N LEU A 388 12.11 -8.97 15.18
CA LEU A 388 12.52 -7.66 14.71
C LEU A 388 14.02 -7.71 14.43
N VAL A 389 14.43 -7.42 13.23
CA VAL A 389 15.83 -7.37 12.83
C VAL A 389 16.19 -5.94 12.46
N PRO A 390 16.89 -5.23 13.32
CA PRO A 390 17.36 -3.87 13.06
C PRO A 390 18.64 -3.90 12.22
N TYR A 391 18.75 -2.92 11.37
CA TYR A 391 19.80 -2.73 10.39
C TYR A 391 20.33 -1.31 10.48
N PHE A 392 21.56 -1.16 10.92
CA PHE A 392 22.11 0.14 11.30
C PHE A 392 23.01 0.72 10.23
N MET A 393 22.85 2.01 10.00
CA MET A 393 23.68 2.77 9.09
C MET A 393 23.91 4.17 9.58
N ARG A 394 24.95 4.79 9.03
CA ARG A 394 25.07 6.24 9.07
C ARG A 394 24.03 6.85 8.12
N SER A 395 23.48 7.98 8.49
CA SER A 395 22.48 8.68 7.73
C SER A 395 22.63 10.19 7.91
N ARG A 396 22.01 10.95 7.03
CA ARG A 396 21.90 12.42 7.12
C ARG A 396 20.51 12.87 6.76
N ILE A 397 20.08 14.00 7.28
CA ILE A 397 18.88 14.66 6.80
C ILE A 397 19.31 15.61 5.68
N MET A 398 18.93 15.29 4.44
CA MET A 398 19.32 16.01 3.25
C MET A 398 18.45 17.23 2.97
N GLY A 399 17.23 17.20 3.45
CA GLY A 399 16.27 18.25 3.21
C GLY A 399 14.97 18.07 3.97
N TYR A 400 14.02 18.92 3.67
CA TYR A 400 12.70 18.90 4.28
C TYR A 400 11.63 19.34 3.28
N SER A 401 10.39 18.87 3.47
CA SER A 401 9.25 19.34 2.68
C SER A 401 8.89 20.78 3.05
N LEU A 402 8.45 21.55 2.06
CA LEU A 402 7.93 22.88 2.28
C LEU A 402 6.52 22.83 2.88
N GLY A 403 6.18 23.78 3.74
CA GLY A 403 4.85 23.95 4.30
C GLY A 403 4.75 23.69 5.80
N TRP A 404 3.53 23.64 6.29
CA TRP A 404 3.22 23.35 7.68
C TRP A 404 3.44 21.87 7.99
N LYS A 405 3.98 21.52 9.14
CA LYS A 405 4.40 20.16 9.52
C LYS A 405 5.39 19.55 8.52
N ARG A 406 6.58 20.13 8.49
CA ARG A 406 7.67 19.70 7.61
C ARG A 406 8.07 18.26 7.88
N MET A 407 8.12 17.47 6.83
CA MET A 407 8.73 16.13 6.84
C MET A 407 10.19 16.26 6.47
N VAL A 408 11.02 15.33 6.88
CA VAL A 408 12.44 15.30 6.52
C VAL A 408 12.70 14.21 5.50
N TYR A 409 13.70 14.48 4.67
CA TYR A 409 14.21 13.54 3.67
C TYR A 409 15.57 13.05 4.13
N PRO A 410 15.65 11.85 4.71
CA PRO A 410 16.93 11.24 5.03
C PRO A 410 17.63 10.76 3.76
N ASP A 411 18.96 10.78 3.79
CA ASP A 411 19.79 10.14 2.79
C ASP A 411 19.77 8.63 3.04
N LEU A 412 18.81 7.97 2.43
CA LEU A 412 18.61 6.52 2.52
C LEU A 412 18.62 5.97 1.11
N ALA A 413 19.78 5.95 0.47
CA ALA A 413 19.92 5.43 -0.88
C ALA A 413 19.43 3.96 -0.96
N GLY A 414 18.32 3.75 -1.66
CA GLY A 414 17.82 2.43 -2.05
C GLY A 414 17.02 1.66 -0.99
N ARG A 415 16.27 2.31 -0.07
CA ARG A 415 15.78 1.65 1.14
C ARG A 415 14.31 1.70 1.40
N ASP A 416 13.93 0.81 2.33
CA ASP A 416 12.56 0.57 2.77
C ASP A 416 12.01 1.68 3.66
N GLU A 417 10.68 1.74 3.69
CA GLU A 417 9.87 2.73 4.39
C GLU A 417 9.98 2.65 5.93
N ASN A 418 10.80 1.73 6.49
CA ASN A 418 10.84 1.42 7.93
C ASN A 418 12.11 1.92 8.63
N SER A 419 12.65 3.08 8.22
CA SER A 419 13.88 3.63 8.79
C SER A 419 13.63 4.65 9.90
N PHE A 420 14.17 4.36 11.08
CA PHE A 420 14.19 5.25 12.24
C PHE A 420 15.50 6.03 12.27
N ILE A 421 15.45 7.31 12.60
CA ILE A 421 16.62 8.19 12.60
C ILE A 421 16.93 8.60 14.03
N PHE A 422 18.18 8.40 14.43
CA PHE A 422 18.68 8.68 15.76
C PHE A 422 19.83 9.70 15.68
N ASP A 423 19.94 10.54 16.71
CA ASP A 423 21.15 11.33 16.90
C ASP A 423 22.29 10.46 17.44
N THR A 424 23.46 11.07 17.53
CA THR A 424 24.68 10.40 18.04
C THR A 424 24.63 10.06 19.54
N GLN A 425 23.57 10.44 20.23
CA GLN A 425 23.29 10.07 21.64
C GLN A 425 22.24 8.93 21.73
N GLY A 426 21.79 8.41 20.59
CA GLY A 426 20.76 7.40 20.53
C GLY A 426 19.34 7.92 20.79
N LYS A 427 19.10 9.23 20.70
CA LYS A 427 17.75 9.80 20.81
C LYS A 427 17.06 9.77 19.45
N LEU A 428 15.80 9.42 19.43
CA LEU A 428 14.98 9.38 18.21
C LEU A 428 14.71 10.79 17.72
N VAL A 429 15.07 11.06 16.46
CA VAL A 429 14.93 12.34 15.77
C VAL A 429 13.74 12.33 14.81
N ALA A 430 13.59 11.24 14.05
CA ALA A 430 12.50 11.03 13.12
C ALA A 430 12.22 9.53 12.92
N PHE A 431 11.03 9.22 12.44
CA PHE A 431 10.60 7.82 12.23
C PHE A 431 9.66 7.69 11.01
N PRO A 432 9.47 6.46 10.50
CA PRO A 432 8.77 6.19 9.26
C PRO A 432 7.25 6.25 9.44
N LEU A 433 6.73 7.42 9.66
CA LEU A 433 5.29 7.66 9.72
C LEU A 433 4.89 8.54 8.53
N SER A 434 4.20 7.96 7.56
CA SER A 434 3.75 8.68 6.37
C SER A 434 2.62 9.66 6.67
N ARG A 435 2.51 10.71 5.85
CA ARG A 435 1.33 11.58 5.86
C ARG A 435 0.14 10.84 5.26
N ARG A 436 -1.05 11.14 5.75
CA ARG A 436 -2.26 10.75 5.04
C ARG A 436 -2.39 11.54 3.74
N PRO A 437 -2.63 10.88 2.59
CA PRO A 437 -2.95 11.59 1.36
C PRO A 437 -4.26 12.37 1.56
N LYS A 438 -4.30 13.62 1.09
CA LYS A 438 -5.53 14.40 1.11
C LYS A 438 -6.52 13.80 0.11
N PRO A 439 -7.83 13.75 0.44
CA PRO A 439 -8.85 13.31 -0.52
C PRO A 439 -8.76 14.13 -1.82
N GLY A 440 -8.65 13.45 -2.96
CA GLY A 440 -8.55 14.09 -4.28
C GLY A 440 -7.14 14.55 -4.69
N ALA A 441 -6.12 14.36 -3.87
CA ALA A 441 -4.74 14.50 -4.33
C ALA A 441 -4.44 13.29 -5.25
N SER A 442 -4.18 13.57 -6.54
CA SER A 442 -3.65 12.54 -7.42
C SER A 442 -2.40 11.97 -6.75
N GLU A 443 -2.29 10.67 -6.68
CA GLU A 443 -1.09 9.93 -6.26
C GLU A 443 0.07 10.21 -7.23
N ARG A 444 0.52 11.44 -7.29
CA ARG A 444 1.85 11.69 -7.78
C ARG A 444 2.78 11.18 -6.70
N ARG A 445 3.13 9.90 -6.80
CA ARG A 445 4.33 9.40 -6.12
C ARG A 445 5.44 10.36 -6.48
N TYR A 446 5.79 11.21 -5.53
CA TYR A 446 7.03 11.97 -5.62
C TYR A 446 8.12 10.91 -5.68
N SER A 447 8.72 10.77 -6.84
CA SER A 447 9.88 9.92 -7.09
C SER A 447 11.15 10.54 -6.47
N GLY A 448 11.08 10.92 -5.23
CA GLY A 448 12.15 11.64 -4.56
C GLY A 448 12.16 11.36 -3.06
N GLY A 449 12.82 10.28 -2.66
CA GLY A 449 13.21 10.04 -1.29
C GLY A 449 12.08 9.57 -0.35
N ILE A 450 12.46 8.78 0.64
CA ILE A 450 11.59 8.35 1.73
C ILE A 450 11.40 9.53 2.68
N GLU A 451 10.14 9.89 2.95
CA GLU A 451 9.81 10.90 3.96
C GLU A 451 9.82 10.29 5.37
N ALA A 452 10.39 10.99 6.34
CA ALA A 452 10.31 10.65 7.74
C ALA A 452 9.65 11.77 8.55
N THR A 453 8.88 11.39 9.55
CA THR A 453 8.17 12.33 10.44
C THR A 453 9.07 12.71 11.61
N PRO A 454 9.38 14.01 11.82
CA PRO A 454 10.09 14.48 13.00
C PRO A 454 9.36 14.15 14.29
N VAL A 455 10.09 13.77 15.34
CA VAL A 455 9.51 13.48 16.68
C VAL A 455 8.78 14.68 17.29
N ALA A 456 9.15 15.90 16.93
CA ALA A 456 8.48 17.11 17.37
C ALA A 456 6.98 17.10 17.02
N HIS A 457 6.62 16.58 15.85
CA HIS A 457 5.22 16.46 15.43
C HIS A 457 4.41 15.52 16.33
N ILE A 458 5.01 14.45 16.81
CA ILE A 458 4.32 13.52 17.71
C ILE A 458 4.21 14.08 19.13
N LYS A 459 5.23 14.82 19.58
CA LYS A 459 5.11 15.58 20.84
C LYS A 459 3.93 16.54 20.81
N ASP A 460 3.71 17.21 19.68
CA ASP A 460 2.57 18.11 19.50
C ASP A 460 1.23 17.35 19.44
N VAL A 461 1.20 16.19 18.79
CA VAL A 461 0.05 15.28 18.80
C VAL A 461 -0.30 14.88 20.24
N MET A 462 0.70 14.45 21.01
CA MET A 462 0.49 14.01 22.40
C MET A 462 0.07 15.15 23.32
N LYS A 463 0.47 16.39 23.06
CA LYS A 463 0.00 17.58 23.80
C LYS A 463 -1.45 17.94 23.50
N ASN A 464 -1.95 17.64 22.31
CA ASN A 464 -3.30 18.00 21.87
C ASN A 464 -3.98 16.82 21.13
N LEU A 465 -4.35 15.80 21.92
CA LEU A 465 -4.92 14.55 21.43
C LEU A 465 -6.23 14.79 20.67
N VAL A 466 -7.12 15.63 21.20
CA VAL A 466 -8.44 15.88 20.60
C VAL A 466 -8.32 16.47 19.19
N ALA A 467 -7.47 17.48 19.00
CA ALA A 467 -7.27 18.11 17.70
C ALA A 467 -6.51 17.22 16.72
N SER A 468 -5.76 16.24 17.22
CA SER A 468 -4.92 15.33 16.42
C SER A 468 -5.62 14.01 16.10
N SER A 469 -6.76 13.71 16.75
CA SER A 469 -7.54 12.50 16.53
C SER A 469 -8.42 12.61 15.28
N ASP A 470 -8.68 11.47 14.66
CA ASP A 470 -9.64 11.31 13.57
C ASP A 470 -10.85 10.49 14.05
N PRO A 471 -11.94 11.15 14.45
CA PRO A 471 -13.11 10.46 14.98
C PRO A 471 -13.85 9.61 13.93
N GLY A 472 -13.59 9.85 12.65
CA GLY A 472 -14.14 9.06 11.54
C GLY A 472 -13.34 7.78 11.24
N ASN A 473 -12.23 7.54 11.92
CA ASN A 473 -11.36 6.39 11.69
C ASN A 473 -11.11 5.61 12.98
N VAL A 474 -12.12 4.90 13.43
CA VAL A 474 -12.15 4.17 14.70
C VAL A 474 -12.64 2.74 14.49
N PRO A 475 -12.27 1.79 15.36
CA PRO A 475 -12.89 0.48 15.39
C PRO A 475 -14.40 0.60 15.68
N LEU A 476 -15.19 -0.18 14.95
CA LEU A 476 -16.63 -0.21 15.11
C LEU A 476 -17.05 -1.58 15.66
N THR A 477 -18.17 -1.65 16.38
CA THR A 477 -18.82 -2.94 16.65
C THR A 477 -19.35 -3.53 15.34
N GLN A 478 -19.59 -4.84 15.32
CA GLN A 478 -20.17 -5.48 14.12
C GLN A 478 -21.53 -4.85 13.77
N GLU A 479 -22.31 -4.46 14.76
CA GLU A 479 -23.58 -3.77 14.55
C GLU A 479 -23.36 -2.39 13.90
N GLN A 480 -22.42 -1.60 14.42
CA GLN A 480 -22.11 -0.28 13.88
C GLN A 480 -21.53 -0.36 12.46
N GLU A 481 -20.66 -1.34 12.18
CA GLU A 481 -20.11 -1.58 10.86
C GLU A 481 -21.18 -1.98 9.85
N ASN A 482 -22.22 -2.68 10.31
CA ASN A 482 -23.35 -3.10 9.50
C ASN A 482 -24.37 -2.00 9.23
N ARG A 483 -24.25 -0.85 9.89
CA ARG A 483 -25.18 0.28 9.65
C ARG A 483 -24.95 0.85 8.26
N LEU A 484 -26.01 0.93 7.51
CA LEU A 484 -26.05 1.63 6.22
C LEU A 484 -26.93 2.87 6.37
N ALA A 485 -26.60 3.93 5.65
CA ALA A 485 -27.52 5.03 5.50
C ALA A 485 -28.73 4.59 4.67
N TRP A 486 -29.87 5.19 4.94
CA TRP A 486 -31.12 4.83 4.29
C TRP A 486 -31.70 6.01 3.51
N LEU A 487 -31.79 5.87 2.21
CA LEU A 487 -32.66 6.73 1.40
C LEU A 487 -34.07 6.11 1.32
N GLY A 488 -34.14 4.80 1.24
CA GLY A 488 -35.36 4.02 1.20
C GLY A 488 -36.05 4.05 -0.16
N VAL A 489 -35.27 3.89 -1.22
CA VAL A 489 -35.72 3.74 -2.60
C VAL A 489 -35.17 2.46 -3.20
N VAL A 490 -35.86 1.94 -4.21
CA VAL A 490 -35.27 0.99 -5.16
C VAL A 490 -35.02 1.75 -6.44
N MET A 491 -33.82 1.63 -6.97
CA MET A 491 -33.38 2.39 -8.13
C MET A 491 -33.11 1.46 -9.31
N GLN A 492 -33.31 2.00 -10.50
CA GLN A 492 -32.94 1.40 -11.77
C GLN A 492 -31.91 2.30 -12.45
N SER A 493 -30.93 1.69 -13.11
CA SER A 493 -29.99 2.42 -13.97
C SER A 493 -30.73 3.09 -15.13
N LEU A 494 -30.21 4.25 -15.52
CA LEU A 494 -30.65 4.89 -16.75
C LEU A 494 -29.81 4.39 -17.91
N ASP A 495 -30.45 4.25 -19.04
CA ASP A 495 -29.81 4.13 -20.34
C ASP A 495 -30.20 5.35 -21.20
N PRO A 496 -29.64 5.56 -22.42
CA PRO A 496 -29.94 6.70 -23.24
C PRO A 496 -31.42 6.80 -23.65
N GLU A 497 -32.12 5.67 -23.76
CA GLU A 497 -33.54 5.64 -24.12
C GLU A 497 -34.41 6.08 -22.95
N LEU A 498 -34.18 5.53 -21.76
CA LEU A 498 -34.83 5.92 -20.51
C LEU A 498 -34.57 7.40 -20.18
N ALA A 499 -33.35 7.89 -20.37
CA ALA A 499 -33.03 9.29 -20.15
C ALA A 499 -33.81 10.22 -21.08
N ARG A 500 -33.95 9.84 -22.35
CA ARG A 500 -34.72 10.59 -23.35
C ARG A 500 -36.20 10.60 -23.03
N VAL A 501 -36.78 9.44 -22.72
CA VAL A 501 -38.21 9.32 -22.41
C VAL A 501 -38.59 10.13 -21.17
N ASN A 502 -37.69 10.18 -20.17
CA ASN A 502 -37.90 10.97 -18.96
C ASN A 502 -37.45 12.44 -19.08
N ASN A 503 -37.04 12.91 -20.28
CA ASN A 503 -36.56 14.27 -20.55
C ASN A 503 -35.39 14.71 -19.65
N VAL A 504 -34.46 13.79 -19.32
CA VAL A 504 -33.32 14.04 -18.47
C VAL A 504 -31.97 13.79 -19.14
N SER A 505 -31.92 13.65 -20.47
CA SER A 505 -30.67 13.36 -21.19
C SER A 505 -29.55 14.33 -20.88
N ASP A 506 -29.83 15.65 -20.90
CA ASP A 506 -28.83 16.69 -20.59
C ASP A 506 -28.40 16.66 -19.09
N LEU A 507 -29.31 16.30 -18.19
CA LEU A 507 -29.07 16.26 -16.75
C LEU A 507 -28.29 15.01 -16.29
N THR A 508 -28.30 13.95 -17.11
CA THR A 508 -27.78 12.62 -16.81
C THR A 508 -26.65 12.18 -17.75
N HIS A 509 -26.14 13.09 -18.60
CA HIS A 509 -25.16 12.77 -19.64
C HIS A 509 -25.60 11.58 -20.52
N ASP A 510 -26.83 11.63 -21.03
CA ASP A 510 -27.47 10.55 -21.79
C ASP A 510 -27.56 9.23 -20.99
N GLY A 511 -28.00 9.30 -19.74
CA GLY A 511 -28.23 8.14 -18.90
C GLY A 511 -26.96 7.55 -18.27
N ARG A 512 -25.79 8.18 -18.45
CA ARG A 512 -24.52 7.74 -17.81
C ARG A 512 -24.45 8.06 -16.32
N SER A 513 -25.24 9.01 -15.85
CA SER A 513 -25.44 9.33 -14.44
C SER A 513 -26.93 9.43 -14.15
N GLY A 514 -27.28 9.51 -12.85
CA GLY A 514 -28.64 9.49 -12.38
C GLY A 514 -29.18 8.08 -12.12
N ALA A 515 -30.36 8.03 -11.50
CA ALA A 515 -31.05 6.80 -11.15
C ALA A 515 -32.57 6.99 -11.19
N LEU A 516 -33.28 6.12 -11.92
CA LEU A 516 -34.73 6.11 -11.94
C LEU A 516 -35.28 5.46 -10.66
N VAL A 517 -36.20 6.13 -9.97
CA VAL A 517 -36.86 5.60 -8.78
C VAL A 517 -37.89 4.56 -9.20
N ALA A 518 -37.63 3.31 -8.92
CA ALA A 518 -38.51 2.18 -9.23
C ALA A 518 -39.47 1.84 -8.07
N PHE A 519 -39.15 2.26 -6.87
CA PHE A 519 -40.01 2.08 -5.68
C PHE A 519 -39.53 2.98 -4.53
N VAL A 520 -40.47 3.45 -3.70
CA VAL A 520 -40.20 4.21 -2.46
C VAL A 520 -40.78 3.45 -1.30
N TYR A 521 -39.92 3.13 -0.30
CA TYR A 521 -40.40 2.45 0.93
C TYR A 521 -41.22 3.42 1.80
N PRO A 522 -42.39 2.99 2.28
CA PRO A 522 -43.21 3.80 3.17
C PRO A 522 -42.44 4.23 4.43
N GLY A 523 -42.62 5.49 4.84
CA GLY A 523 -41.96 6.05 6.03
C GLY A 523 -40.44 6.30 5.87
N SER A 524 -39.85 6.04 4.72
CA SER A 524 -38.45 6.32 4.43
C SER A 524 -38.13 7.81 4.33
N PRO A 525 -36.85 8.22 4.45
CA PRO A 525 -36.43 9.58 4.16
C PRO A 525 -36.88 10.06 2.78
N ALA A 526 -36.79 9.21 1.76
CA ALA A 526 -37.29 9.52 0.42
C ALA A 526 -38.78 9.81 0.39
N ALA A 527 -39.59 9.00 1.09
CA ALA A 527 -41.03 9.25 1.23
C ALA A 527 -41.33 10.58 1.95
N LYS A 528 -40.56 10.89 3.01
CA LYS A 528 -40.71 12.15 3.78
C LYS A 528 -40.43 13.40 2.95
N ILE A 529 -39.46 13.33 1.99
CA ILE A 529 -39.17 14.46 1.10
C ILE A 529 -40.02 14.48 -0.15
N GLY A 530 -40.92 13.50 -0.33
CA GLY A 530 -41.93 13.46 -1.37
C GLY A 530 -41.47 12.83 -2.69
N LEU A 531 -40.38 12.03 -2.68
CA LEU A 531 -39.98 11.24 -3.83
C LEU A 531 -41.04 10.20 -4.20
N LYS A 532 -41.24 9.98 -5.48
CA LYS A 532 -42.22 9.05 -6.04
C LYS A 532 -41.61 8.12 -7.07
N LEU A 533 -42.31 7.04 -7.35
CA LEU A 533 -42.05 6.18 -8.51
C LEU A 533 -41.99 7.04 -9.79
N GLY A 534 -40.95 6.86 -10.59
CA GLY A 534 -40.74 7.58 -11.84
C GLY A 534 -39.90 8.84 -11.74
N ASP A 535 -39.62 9.34 -10.53
CA ASP A 535 -38.65 10.43 -10.33
C ASP A 535 -37.24 9.99 -10.70
N VAL A 536 -36.40 10.94 -11.13
CA VAL A 536 -35.00 10.66 -11.46
C VAL A 536 -34.08 11.37 -10.47
N LEU A 537 -33.38 10.59 -9.65
CA LEU A 537 -32.35 11.08 -8.76
C LEU A 537 -31.10 11.46 -9.55
N LEU A 538 -30.53 12.63 -9.27
CA LEU A 538 -29.40 13.18 -10.03
C LEU A 538 -28.14 13.30 -9.17
N ARG A 539 -28.19 14.05 -8.06
CA ARG A 539 -27.01 14.43 -7.27
C ARG A 539 -27.33 14.54 -5.78
N ILE A 540 -26.26 14.37 -4.98
CA ILE A 540 -26.28 14.69 -3.54
C ILE A 540 -25.37 15.89 -3.32
N HIS A 541 -25.91 16.95 -2.75
CA HIS A 541 -25.16 18.13 -2.32
C HIS A 541 -24.88 18.03 -0.81
N VAL A 542 -23.64 18.27 -0.45
CA VAL A 542 -23.18 18.23 0.95
C VAL A 542 -22.64 19.60 1.31
N LYS A 543 -23.03 20.13 2.46
CA LYS A 543 -22.49 21.37 2.99
C LYS A 543 -20.97 21.26 3.08
N ASP A 544 -20.28 22.32 2.71
CA ASP A 544 -18.81 22.40 2.70
C ASP A 544 -18.09 21.52 1.63
N ARG A 545 -18.85 20.93 0.72
CA ARG A 545 -18.28 20.23 -0.45
C ARG A 545 -18.68 20.98 -1.73
N PRO A 546 -17.72 21.60 -2.46
CA PRO A 546 -18.03 22.47 -3.59
C PRO A 546 -18.63 21.72 -4.80
N ALA A 547 -18.27 20.45 -5.00
CA ALA A 547 -18.82 19.63 -6.06
C ALA A 547 -19.85 18.65 -5.52
N PRO A 548 -21.05 18.54 -6.13
CA PRO A 548 -22.04 17.54 -5.75
C PRO A 548 -21.52 16.13 -6.06
N ILE A 549 -22.10 15.14 -5.41
CA ILE A 549 -21.88 13.73 -5.70
C ILE A 549 -22.89 13.33 -6.77
N GLU A 550 -22.42 12.99 -7.96
CA GLU A 550 -23.28 12.45 -9.00
C GLU A 550 -23.71 11.03 -8.64
N LEU A 551 -25.01 10.78 -8.78
CA LEU A 551 -25.55 9.46 -8.53
C LEU A 551 -25.41 8.60 -9.77
N GLN A 552 -25.05 7.34 -9.58
CA GLN A 552 -24.97 6.36 -10.64
C GLN A 552 -25.33 4.99 -10.05
N VAL A 553 -26.29 4.33 -10.67
CA VAL A 553 -26.56 2.93 -10.37
C VAL A 553 -25.65 2.10 -11.26
N GLN A 554 -24.64 1.47 -10.66
CA GLN A 554 -23.85 0.47 -11.36
C GLN A 554 -24.68 -0.81 -11.44
N GLU A 555 -25.13 -1.16 -12.63
CA GLU A 555 -25.46 -2.54 -12.91
C GLU A 555 -24.14 -3.33 -12.83
N TYR A 556 -24.08 -4.29 -11.90
CA TYR A 556 -22.92 -5.16 -11.82
C TYR A 556 -22.75 -5.84 -13.18
N ALA A 557 -21.77 -5.39 -13.96
CA ALA A 557 -21.49 -5.85 -15.31
C ALA A 557 -21.21 -7.37 -15.43
N PHE A 558 -21.20 -8.08 -14.29
CA PHE A 558 -20.98 -9.51 -14.19
C PHE A 558 -22.24 -10.36 -14.18
N SER A 559 -23.43 -9.78 -14.09
CA SER A 559 -24.68 -10.54 -14.24
C SER A 559 -25.12 -10.62 -15.71
N ARG A 560 -24.18 -10.80 -16.65
CA ARG A 560 -24.52 -11.08 -18.06
C ARG A 560 -25.36 -12.33 -18.23
N GLN A 561 -25.42 -13.19 -17.22
CA GLN A 561 -26.38 -14.29 -17.15
C GLN A 561 -27.02 -14.29 -15.75
N PRO A 562 -28.30 -13.96 -15.64
CA PRO A 562 -29.02 -14.05 -14.38
C PRO A 562 -28.95 -15.49 -13.86
N PHE A 563 -28.78 -15.64 -12.55
CA PHE A 563 -28.76 -16.96 -11.91
C PHE A 563 -30.02 -17.75 -12.33
N PRO A 564 -29.87 -19.02 -12.80
CA PRO A 564 -31.01 -19.80 -13.30
C PRO A 564 -31.84 -20.35 -12.14
N TRP A 565 -32.67 -19.51 -11.52
CA TRP A 565 -33.51 -19.84 -10.35
C TRP A 565 -34.40 -21.08 -10.57
N ASN A 566 -34.79 -21.34 -11.80
CA ASN A 566 -35.53 -22.52 -12.18
C ASN A 566 -34.73 -23.83 -12.06
N ARG A 567 -33.40 -23.76 -11.94
CA ARG A 567 -32.47 -24.87 -11.76
C ARG A 567 -31.89 -24.96 -10.37
N LEU A 568 -32.40 -24.21 -9.40
CA LEU A 568 -31.91 -24.19 -8.04
C LEU A 568 -31.85 -25.60 -7.41
N ASP A 569 -32.79 -26.50 -7.77
CA ASP A 569 -32.80 -27.87 -7.28
C ASP A 569 -31.62 -28.70 -7.79
N GLN A 570 -31.01 -28.35 -8.90
CA GLN A 570 -29.86 -29.03 -9.50
C GLN A 570 -28.52 -28.57 -8.91
N VAL A 571 -28.50 -27.48 -8.11
CA VAL A 571 -27.29 -26.97 -7.49
C VAL A 571 -26.89 -27.87 -6.36
N PRO A 572 -25.68 -28.49 -6.40
CA PRO A 572 -25.15 -29.28 -5.29
C PRO A 572 -24.99 -28.41 -4.04
N ASP A 573 -25.25 -29.03 -2.87
CA ASP A 573 -25.29 -28.30 -1.59
C ASP A 573 -23.95 -27.65 -1.18
N GLN A 574 -22.84 -28.17 -1.66
CA GLN A 574 -21.50 -27.55 -1.48
C GLN A 574 -21.34 -26.17 -2.11
N TYR A 575 -22.21 -25.79 -3.07
CA TYR A 575 -22.20 -24.50 -3.74
C TYR A 575 -23.30 -23.56 -3.24
N TYR A 576 -24.01 -23.89 -2.17
CA TYR A 576 -25.10 -23.05 -1.66
C TYR A 576 -24.64 -21.66 -1.22
N ASP A 577 -23.42 -21.55 -0.71
CA ASP A 577 -22.85 -20.25 -0.30
C ASP A 577 -22.51 -19.33 -1.50
N GLU A 578 -22.48 -19.88 -2.73
CA GLU A 578 -22.22 -19.11 -3.96
C GLU A 578 -23.51 -18.62 -4.64
N ILE A 579 -24.69 -19.06 -4.18
CA ILE A 579 -25.97 -18.63 -4.74
C ILE A 579 -26.23 -17.16 -4.38
N PRO A 580 -26.45 -16.27 -5.37
CA PRO A 580 -26.75 -14.87 -5.09
C PRO A 580 -28.10 -14.74 -4.40
N THR A 581 -28.29 -13.62 -3.66
CA THR A 581 -29.61 -13.28 -3.12
C THR A 581 -30.59 -12.97 -4.24
N PRO A 582 -31.87 -13.44 -4.15
CA PRO A 582 -32.85 -13.16 -5.20
C PRO A 582 -33.43 -11.74 -5.14
N TRP A 583 -33.15 -10.98 -4.09
CA TRP A 583 -33.53 -9.57 -3.94
C TRP A 583 -32.33 -8.65 -4.12
N ALA A 584 -32.62 -7.37 -4.44
CA ALA A 584 -31.60 -6.36 -4.54
C ALA A 584 -30.90 -6.12 -3.18
N PRO A 585 -29.56 -5.97 -3.15
CA PRO A 585 -28.85 -5.69 -1.92
C PRO A 585 -29.28 -4.31 -1.36
N ALA A 586 -29.33 -4.19 -0.04
CA ALA A 586 -29.61 -2.91 0.63
C ALA A 586 -28.46 -1.90 0.46
N GLU A 587 -27.23 -2.39 0.27
CA GLU A 587 -26.05 -1.57 0.00
C GLU A 587 -25.89 -1.37 -1.51
N ASP A 588 -25.95 -0.12 -1.92
CA ASP A 588 -25.68 0.35 -3.28
C ASP A 588 -24.76 1.60 -3.24
N ASN A 589 -24.45 2.17 -4.39
CA ASN A 589 -23.57 3.34 -4.45
C ASN A 589 -24.15 4.57 -3.74
N VAL A 590 -25.48 4.71 -3.69
CA VAL A 590 -26.15 5.85 -3.04
C VAL A 590 -26.15 5.70 -1.53
N THR A 591 -26.55 4.53 -1.03
CA THR A 591 -26.50 4.21 0.40
C THR A 591 -25.07 4.27 0.94
N ARG A 592 -24.08 3.84 0.13
CA ARG A 592 -22.66 3.97 0.47
C ARG A 592 -22.24 5.44 0.54
N ALA A 593 -22.55 6.24 -0.47
CA ALA A 593 -22.22 7.67 -0.47
C ALA A 593 -22.82 8.41 0.73
N LEU A 594 -24.09 8.11 1.07
CA LEU A 594 -24.73 8.67 2.26
C LEU A 594 -24.06 8.18 3.56
N THR A 595 -23.69 6.90 3.63
CA THR A 595 -22.97 6.34 4.80
C THR A 595 -21.61 7.02 4.99
N ASP A 596 -20.88 7.26 3.91
CA ASP A 596 -19.59 7.94 3.93
C ASP A 596 -19.70 9.43 4.33
N ILE A 597 -20.82 10.08 4.01
CA ILE A 597 -21.12 11.44 4.48
C ILE A 597 -21.29 11.44 6.02
N GLY A 598 -21.94 10.43 6.57
CA GLY A 598 -22.09 10.22 8.01
C GLY A 598 -23.50 10.52 8.53
N PHE A 599 -23.93 9.73 9.52
CA PHE A 599 -25.25 9.82 10.11
C PHE A 599 -25.50 11.15 10.85
N GLY A 600 -26.73 11.65 10.78
CA GLY A 600 -27.16 12.89 11.41
C GLY A 600 -26.72 14.17 10.70
N LYS A 601 -26.04 14.07 9.57
CA LYS A 601 -25.72 15.23 8.71
C LYS A 601 -26.84 15.47 7.73
N ASP A 602 -27.11 16.75 7.45
CA ASP A 602 -28.04 17.14 6.41
C ASP A 602 -27.41 17.10 5.03
N VAL A 603 -28.15 16.58 4.06
CA VAL A 603 -27.81 16.57 2.64
C VAL A 603 -28.98 17.09 1.82
N GLU A 604 -28.69 17.69 0.66
CA GLU A 604 -29.72 18.05 -0.29
C GLU A 604 -29.70 17.02 -1.44
N ILE A 605 -30.85 16.38 -1.64
CA ILE A 605 -31.07 15.47 -2.77
C ILE A 605 -31.62 16.30 -3.95
N GLU A 606 -30.91 16.26 -5.05
CA GLU A 606 -31.32 16.86 -6.31
C GLU A 606 -31.94 15.79 -7.20
N TYR A 607 -33.16 16.01 -7.66
CA TYR A 607 -33.90 15.06 -8.48
C TYR A 607 -34.81 15.79 -9.48
N PHE A 608 -35.19 15.09 -10.54
CA PHE A 608 -36.12 15.56 -11.54
C PHE A 608 -37.46 14.87 -11.32
N ALA A 609 -38.53 15.68 -11.16
CA ALA A 609 -39.88 15.22 -10.93
C ALA A 609 -40.88 16.21 -11.51
N ASP A 610 -42.00 15.73 -12.05
CA ASP A 610 -43.06 16.54 -12.61
C ASP A 610 -42.55 17.57 -13.66
N GLY A 611 -41.55 17.18 -14.47
CA GLY A 611 -40.94 18.05 -15.49
C GLY A 611 -40.02 19.15 -14.94
N LYS A 612 -39.64 19.12 -13.68
CA LYS A 612 -38.85 20.16 -13.01
C LYS A 612 -37.71 19.58 -12.18
N LEU A 613 -36.60 20.32 -12.15
CA LEU A 613 -35.50 20.06 -11.22
C LEU A 613 -35.92 20.50 -9.82
N GLN A 614 -35.78 19.62 -8.84
CA GLN A 614 -36.09 19.86 -7.44
C GLN A 614 -34.90 19.57 -6.54
N ARG A 615 -34.84 20.25 -5.39
CA ARG A 615 -33.89 19.97 -4.32
C ARG A 615 -34.62 19.91 -2.99
N LYS A 616 -34.32 18.90 -2.20
CA LYS A 616 -34.90 18.70 -0.87
C LYS A 616 -33.82 18.30 0.12
N THR A 617 -33.86 18.94 1.28
CA THR A 617 -32.95 18.61 2.39
C THR A 617 -33.51 17.44 3.20
N MET A 618 -32.64 16.50 3.55
CA MET A 618 -32.94 15.42 4.47
C MET A 618 -31.73 15.08 5.36
N PRO A 619 -31.95 14.64 6.60
CA PRO A 619 -30.88 14.10 7.42
C PRO A 619 -30.46 12.70 6.91
N VAL A 620 -29.19 12.37 7.04
CA VAL A 620 -28.70 11.01 6.79
C VAL A 620 -29.11 10.13 7.97
N GLU A 621 -30.15 9.31 7.79
CA GLU A 621 -30.66 8.37 8.78
C GLU A 621 -30.07 6.96 8.56
N ALA A 622 -29.99 6.15 9.63
CA ALA A 622 -29.62 4.75 9.52
C ALA A 622 -30.77 3.91 8.96
N SER A 623 -30.47 2.94 8.12
CA SER A 623 -31.47 2.01 7.60
C SER A 623 -32.04 1.12 8.74
N PRO A 624 -33.28 0.67 8.61
CA PRO A 624 -33.73 -0.50 9.36
C PRO A 624 -32.80 -1.69 9.13
N ALA A 625 -32.92 -2.72 9.96
CA ALA A 625 -32.16 -3.96 9.73
C ALA A 625 -32.39 -4.47 8.29
N HIS A 626 -31.31 -4.76 7.60
CA HIS A 626 -31.29 -5.34 6.26
C HIS A 626 -30.73 -6.76 6.32
N TYR A 627 -30.84 -7.53 5.25
CA TYR A 627 -30.52 -8.97 5.24
C TYR A 627 -29.14 -9.32 5.82
N VAL A 628 -28.12 -8.49 5.53
CA VAL A 628 -26.76 -8.73 6.06
C VAL A 628 -26.69 -8.47 7.56
N SER A 629 -27.44 -7.49 8.08
CA SER A 629 -27.48 -7.12 9.51
C SER A 629 -28.63 -7.80 10.27
N ALA A 630 -29.47 -8.61 9.61
CA ALA A 630 -30.61 -9.28 10.22
C ALA A 630 -30.16 -10.23 11.34
N ALA A 631 -30.97 -10.29 12.40
CA ALA A 631 -30.80 -11.28 13.46
C ALA A 631 -30.81 -12.69 12.87
N ARG A 632 -29.89 -13.53 13.32
CA ARG A 632 -29.70 -14.90 12.83
C ARG A 632 -29.70 -15.90 13.97
N GLN A 633 -30.22 -17.09 13.71
CA GLN A 633 -30.21 -18.21 14.64
C GLN A 633 -29.71 -19.45 13.95
N LYS A 634 -28.59 -20.00 14.42
CA LYS A 634 -28.05 -21.28 13.97
C LYS A 634 -28.70 -22.42 14.76
N ASN A 635 -29.13 -23.47 14.06
CA ASN A 635 -29.53 -24.75 14.64
C ASN A 635 -28.58 -25.86 14.11
N GLU A 636 -27.66 -26.31 14.95
CA GLU A 636 -26.63 -27.27 14.56
C GLU A 636 -27.23 -28.65 14.26
N ALA A 637 -28.26 -29.08 14.98
CA ALA A 637 -28.91 -30.37 14.79
C ALA A 637 -29.58 -30.51 13.41
N LEU A 638 -30.03 -29.37 12.84
CA LEU A 638 -30.58 -29.30 11.49
C LEU A 638 -29.51 -28.96 10.44
N GLY A 639 -28.40 -28.31 10.83
CA GLY A 639 -27.44 -27.72 9.92
C GLY A 639 -28.01 -26.51 9.16
N LEU A 640 -28.84 -25.72 9.85
CA LEU A 640 -29.56 -24.57 9.29
C LEU A 640 -29.30 -23.30 10.10
N THR A 641 -29.00 -22.21 9.39
CA THR A 641 -29.09 -20.88 9.97
C THR A 641 -30.26 -20.15 9.36
N VAL A 642 -31.20 -19.69 10.19
CA VAL A 642 -32.30 -18.82 9.76
C VAL A 642 -32.00 -17.37 10.08
N ALA A 643 -32.54 -16.44 9.30
CA ALA A 643 -32.48 -15.00 9.54
C ALA A 643 -33.90 -14.41 9.57
N GLU A 644 -34.05 -13.27 10.26
CA GLU A 644 -35.29 -12.50 10.22
C GLU A 644 -35.56 -11.92 8.85
N MET A 645 -36.83 -11.79 8.49
CA MET A 645 -37.23 -11.14 7.25
C MET A 645 -37.16 -9.62 7.38
N THR A 646 -36.25 -9.05 6.63
CA THR A 646 -36.03 -7.59 6.55
C THR A 646 -36.91 -6.92 5.50
N TYR A 647 -36.91 -5.59 5.41
CA TYR A 647 -37.81 -4.83 4.53
C TYR A 647 -37.61 -5.22 3.05
N GLU A 648 -36.39 -5.44 2.57
CA GLU A 648 -36.11 -5.86 1.18
C GLU A 648 -36.54 -7.31 0.94
N VAL A 649 -36.37 -8.18 1.91
CA VAL A 649 -36.80 -9.58 1.83
C VAL A 649 -38.31 -9.65 1.81
N ARG A 650 -38.99 -8.94 2.71
CA ARG A 650 -40.45 -8.86 2.76
C ARG A 650 -41.05 -8.35 1.45
N ARG A 651 -40.44 -7.30 0.88
CA ARG A 651 -40.84 -6.78 -0.44
C ARG A 651 -40.74 -7.87 -1.52
N TYR A 652 -39.62 -8.60 -1.55
CA TYR A 652 -39.43 -9.65 -2.56
C TYR A 652 -40.48 -10.76 -2.45
N PHE A 653 -40.86 -11.17 -1.24
CA PHE A 653 -41.87 -12.19 -1.01
C PHE A 653 -43.31 -11.65 -0.89
N HIS A 654 -43.55 -10.37 -1.16
CA HIS A 654 -44.85 -9.72 -1.01
C HIS A 654 -45.49 -9.95 0.39
N LYS A 655 -44.68 -9.81 1.46
CA LYS A 655 -45.10 -10.02 2.84
C LYS A 655 -45.08 -8.70 3.61
N GLU A 656 -46.09 -8.50 4.46
CA GLU A 656 -46.18 -7.33 5.32
C GLU A 656 -45.41 -7.54 6.63
N THR A 657 -45.28 -6.44 7.39
CA THR A 657 -44.69 -6.50 8.75
C THR A 657 -45.63 -7.30 9.66
N GLY A 658 -45.09 -8.36 10.29
CA GLY A 658 -45.87 -9.26 11.13
C GLY A 658 -46.31 -10.56 10.45
N ASP A 659 -46.27 -10.63 9.13
CA ASP A 659 -46.48 -11.91 8.43
C ASP A 659 -45.47 -12.97 8.89
N PRO A 660 -45.90 -14.24 9.08
CA PRO A 660 -45.00 -15.27 9.49
C PRO A 660 -43.96 -15.58 8.39
N GLY A 661 -42.71 -15.78 8.83
CA GLY A 661 -41.59 -16.16 7.99
C GLY A 661 -40.25 -15.86 8.61
N VAL A 662 -39.34 -16.83 8.54
CA VAL A 662 -37.90 -16.67 8.70
C VAL A 662 -37.22 -17.23 7.46
N ILE A 663 -36.12 -16.61 7.03
CA ILE A 663 -35.45 -16.99 5.80
C ILE A 663 -34.33 -17.99 6.07
N CYS A 664 -34.21 -19.03 5.25
CA CYS A 664 -33.08 -19.98 5.27
C CYS A 664 -31.82 -19.26 4.77
N ALA A 665 -31.01 -18.73 5.68
CA ALA A 665 -29.85 -17.91 5.36
C ALA A 665 -28.61 -18.73 5.01
N LYS A 666 -28.41 -19.89 5.66
CA LYS A 666 -27.30 -20.80 5.40
C LYS A 666 -27.74 -22.24 5.68
N ILE A 667 -27.32 -23.14 4.81
CA ILE A 667 -27.56 -24.56 4.90
C ILE A 667 -26.23 -25.28 4.83
N GLU A 668 -25.96 -26.13 5.83
CA GLU A 668 -24.71 -26.91 5.85
C GLU A 668 -24.85 -28.13 4.89
N PRO A 669 -23.85 -28.34 4.02
CA PRO A 669 -23.87 -29.51 3.10
C PRO A 669 -24.03 -30.82 3.82
N GLY A 670 -24.85 -31.73 3.27
CA GLY A 670 -25.12 -33.04 3.85
C GLY A 670 -25.91 -33.04 5.16
N SER A 671 -26.38 -31.88 5.62
CA SER A 671 -27.18 -31.74 6.83
C SER A 671 -28.61 -32.29 6.68
N LYS A 672 -29.32 -32.51 7.80
CA LYS A 672 -30.70 -32.95 7.78
C LYS A 672 -31.62 -32.10 6.95
N ILE A 673 -31.44 -30.78 7.03
CA ILE A 673 -32.22 -29.77 6.26
C ILE A 673 -31.90 -29.84 4.76
N SER A 674 -30.60 -30.03 4.40
CA SER A 674 -30.17 -30.21 3.01
C SER A 674 -30.74 -31.48 2.41
N VAL A 675 -30.64 -32.64 3.12
CA VAL A 675 -31.19 -33.93 2.71
C VAL A 675 -32.72 -33.86 2.55
N ALA A 676 -33.41 -33.10 3.40
CA ALA A 676 -34.83 -32.85 3.29
C ALA A 676 -35.22 -31.93 2.10
N GLY A 677 -34.21 -31.46 1.34
CA GLY A 677 -34.39 -30.70 0.11
C GLY A 677 -34.73 -29.21 0.29
N VAL A 678 -34.54 -28.65 1.49
CA VAL A 678 -34.67 -27.20 1.71
C VAL A 678 -33.47 -26.51 1.07
N LYS A 679 -33.71 -25.36 0.44
CA LYS A 679 -32.72 -24.60 -0.30
C LYS A 679 -32.47 -23.24 0.34
N PRO A 680 -31.31 -22.62 0.11
CA PRO A 680 -31.07 -21.24 0.53
C PRO A 680 -32.16 -20.29 0.01
N TYR A 681 -32.46 -19.30 0.83
CA TYR A 681 -33.45 -18.24 0.57
C TYR A 681 -34.91 -18.73 0.48
N GLU A 682 -35.21 -19.95 0.91
CA GLU A 682 -36.59 -20.34 1.18
C GLU A 682 -37.07 -19.77 2.53
N VAL A 683 -38.37 -19.51 2.65
CA VAL A 683 -39.00 -18.98 3.85
C VAL A 683 -39.69 -20.09 4.61
N ILE A 684 -39.35 -20.26 5.89
CA ILE A 684 -40.09 -21.14 6.81
C ILE A 684 -41.14 -20.30 7.50
N THR A 685 -42.42 -20.60 7.25
CA THR A 685 -43.56 -19.86 7.81
C THR A 685 -44.12 -20.50 9.06
N HIS A 686 -44.12 -21.83 9.14
CA HIS A 686 -44.62 -22.58 10.30
C HIS A 686 -43.70 -23.76 10.63
N VAL A 687 -43.64 -24.07 11.90
CA VAL A 687 -43.01 -25.28 12.45
C VAL A 687 -44.09 -26.03 13.27
N ASN A 688 -44.42 -27.25 12.89
CA ASN A 688 -45.44 -28.05 13.54
C ASN A 688 -46.79 -27.30 13.70
N ASN A 689 -47.23 -26.59 12.63
CA ASN A 689 -48.40 -25.73 12.56
C ASN A 689 -48.35 -24.45 13.43
N ARG A 690 -47.24 -24.20 14.14
CA ARG A 690 -47.01 -22.95 14.87
C ARG A 690 -46.46 -21.88 13.92
N PRO A 691 -47.05 -20.71 13.77
CA PRO A 691 -46.51 -19.63 12.95
C PRO A 691 -45.17 -19.11 13.53
N ILE A 692 -44.21 -18.82 12.67
CA ILE A 692 -42.88 -18.35 13.04
C ILE A 692 -42.70 -16.93 12.49
N VAL A 693 -42.58 -15.94 13.36
CA VAL A 693 -42.38 -14.54 12.97
C VAL A 693 -40.93 -14.09 13.17
N THR A 694 -40.28 -14.61 14.22
CA THR A 694 -38.91 -14.26 14.60
C THR A 694 -38.00 -15.47 14.61
N VAL A 695 -36.69 -15.25 14.57
CA VAL A 695 -35.69 -16.32 14.73
C VAL A 695 -35.77 -16.99 16.11
N LYS A 696 -36.25 -16.27 17.13
CA LYS A 696 -36.50 -16.80 18.47
C LYS A 696 -37.65 -17.79 18.47
N ASP A 697 -38.76 -17.44 17.80
CA ASP A 697 -39.90 -18.35 17.65
C ASP A 697 -39.47 -19.64 16.97
N PHE A 698 -38.61 -19.55 15.96
CA PHE A 698 -38.06 -20.73 15.28
C PHE A 698 -37.24 -21.61 16.26
N ALA A 699 -36.33 -20.97 17.02
CA ALA A 699 -35.51 -21.72 17.97
C ALA A 699 -36.34 -22.43 19.04
N GLU A 700 -37.39 -21.79 19.56
CA GLU A 700 -38.32 -22.39 20.51
C GLU A 700 -39.14 -23.51 19.90
N ALA A 701 -39.65 -23.31 18.70
CA ALA A 701 -40.52 -24.28 18.05
C ALA A 701 -39.79 -25.59 17.65
N VAL A 702 -38.47 -25.52 17.40
CA VAL A 702 -37.62 -26.68 17.05
C VAL A 702 -37.10 -27.39 18.30
N LYS A 703 -37.01 -26.72 19.44
CA LYS A 703 -36.41 -27.27 20.66
C LYS A 703 -37.17 -28.49 21.19
N GLY A 704 -36.45 -29.62 21.38
CA GLY A 704 -37.00 -30.84 22.01
C GLY A 704 -37.94 -31.64 21.14
N GLN A 705 -38.10 -31.32 19.86
CA GLN A 705 -38.96 -32.06 18.94
C GLN A 705 -38.27 -33.33 18.42
N SER A 706 -38.99 -34.44 18.32
CA SER A 706 -38.51 -35.69 17.70
C SER A 706 -38.76 -35.71 16.19
N GLU A 707 -39.72 -34.96 15.72
CA GLU A 707 -40.06 -34.76 14.31
C GLU A 707 -40.47 -33.30 14.08
N LEU A 708 -40.02 -32.74 12.95
CA LEU A 708 -40.37 -31.40 12.52
C LEU A 708 -41.17 -31.46 11.22
N ARG A 709 -42.26 -30.71 11.19
CA ARG A 709 -43.01 -30.41 9.99
C ARG A 709 -42.84 -28.92 9.70
N LEU A 710 -42.12 -28.61 8.63
CA LEU A 710 -41.83 -27.23 8.21
C LEU A 710 -42.73 -26.87 7.02
N ASP A 711 -43.47 -25.76 7.12
CA ASP A 711 -44.13 -25.16 5.98
C ASP A 711 -43.17 -24.19 5.33
N VAL A 712 -42.70 -24.55 4.12
CA VAL A 712 -41.64 -23.84 3.41
C VAL A 712 -42.19 -23.17 2.14
N VAL A 713 -41.88 -21.92 1.94
CA VAL A 713 -42.28 -21.12 0.76
C VAL A 713 -41.06 -20.88 -0.11
N ARG A 714 -41.12 -21.26 -1.39
CA ARG A 714 -40.18 -20.94 -2.42
C ARG A 714 -40.86 -20.09 -3.47
N MET A 715 -40.49 -18.81 -3.60
CA MET A 715 -41.21 -17.87 -4.48
C MET A 715 -42.73 -17.89 -4.22
N THR A 716 -43.51 -18.52 -5.08
CA THR A 716 -44.97 -18.61 -4.97
C THR A 716 -45.46 -20.02 -4.60
N ARG A 717 -44.53 -21.00 -4.41
CA ARG A 717 -44.89 -22.41 -4.12
C ARG A 717 -44.70 -22.69 -2.63
N ASN A 718 -45.75 -23.21 -2.04
CA ASN A 718 -45.75 -23.73 -0.68
C ASN A 718 -45.55 -25.22 -0.68
N ARG A 719 -44.77 -25.74 0.24
CA ARG A 719 -44.58 -27.18 0.45
C ARG A 719 -44.36 -27.49 1.92
N VAL A 720 -44.65 -28.72 2.29
CA VAL A 720 -44.42 -29.23 3.64
C VAL A 720 -43.22 -30.14 3.61
N VAL A 721 -42.25 -29.89 4.47
CA VAL A 721 -41.03 -30.68 4.63
C VAL A 721 -41.06 -31.36 6.01
N LYS A 722 -40.91 -32.69 6.06
CA LYS A 722 -40.85 -33.47 7.30
C LYS A 722 -39.41 -33.89 7.58
N ILE A 723 -38.95 -33.72 8.81
CA ILE A 723 -37.58 -34.00 9.23
C ILE A 723 -37.60 -34.75 10.56
N GLY A 724 -37.07 -35.97 10.59
CA GLY A 724 -36.84 -36.72 11.82
C GLY A 724 -35.63 -36.18 12.58
N MET A 725 -35.80 -35.85 13.86
CA MET A 725 -34.71 -35.31 14.73
C MET A 725 -34.01 -36.42 15.53
N GLY A 726 -34.63 -37.61 15.65
CA GLY A 726 -34.09 -38.75 16.37
C GLY A 726 -33.05 -39.56 15.56
N GLY A 727 -31.91 -39.87 16.17
CA GLY A 727 -30.89 -40.83 15.69
C GLY A 727 -29.81 -40.23 14.81
N ALA A 728 -28.56 -40.60 15.09
CA ALA A 728 -27.46 -40.44 14.16
C ALA A 728 -27.80 -41.13 12.84
N ALA A 729 -27.65 -40.48 11.72
CA ALA A 729 -27.83 -41.07 10.39
C ALA A 729 -26.99 -42.35 10.29
N SER A 730 -27.64 -43.50 10.15
CA SER A 730 -26.98 -44.72 9.71
C SER A 730 -26.37 -44.44 8.35
N GLN A 731 -25.06 -44.63 8.23
CA GLN A 731 -24.37 -44.61 6.95
C GLN A 731 -25.09 -45.55 5.98
N PRO A 732 -25.30 -45.13 4.74
CA PRO A 732 -25.83 -46.09 3.75
C PRO A 732 -24.82 -47.24 3.62
N ALA A 733 -25.32 -48.45 3.79
CA ALA A 733 -24.56 -49.68 3.63
C ALA A 733 -23.84 -49.66 2.28
N SER A 734 -22.53 -49.79 2.30
CA SER A 734 -21.72 -50.03 1.12
C SER A 734 -22.14 -51.33 0.47
N GLY A 735 -22.88 -51.27 -0.63
CA GLY A 735 -23.13 -52.40 -1.50
C GLY A 735 -21.83 -52.88 -2.15
N PRO A 736 -21.70 -54.19 -2.43
CA PRO A 736 -20.47 -54.74 -2.96
C PRO A 736 -20.23 -54.26 -4.39
N THR A 737 -19.16 -53.50 -4.60
CA THR A 737 -18.66 -53.20 -5.92
C THR A 737 -17.98 -54.43 -6.53
N SER A 738 -18.69 -55.16 -7.37
CA SER A 738 -18.07 -56.05 -8.35
C SER A 738 -17.49 -55.21 -9.50
N ARG A 739 -16.18 -55.13 -9.56
CA ARG A 739 -15.45 -54.61 -10.74
C ARG A 739 -15.50 -55.70 -11.84
N PRO A 740 -15.83 -55.38 -13.09
CA PRO A 740 -15.43 -56.19 -14.22
C PRO A 740 -13.97 -55.87 -14.58
N ASN A 741 -13.18 -56.94 -14.76
CA ASN A 741 -11.83 -56.92 -15.29
C ASN A 741 -11.81 -56.30 -16.70
N ALA A 742 -10.93 -55.33 -16.92
CA ALA A 742 -10.54 -54.91 -18.24
C ALA A 742 -9.31 -55.72 -18.71
N PRO A 743 -9.23 -56.09 -19.97
CA PRO A 743 -8.13 -56.88 -20.50
C PRO A 743 -6.88 -56.04 -20.74
N THR A 744 -5.78 -56.58 -20.29
CA THR A 744 -4.41 -56.19 -20.66
C THR A 744 -4.17 -56.35 -22.15
N THR A 745 -3.77 -55.32 -22.84
CA THR A 745 -2.97 -55.41 -24.05
C THR A 745 -1.76 -54.53 -23.94
N GLY A 746 -0.66 -55.16 -24.13
CA GLY A 746 0.68 -54.74 -24.01
C GLY A 746 1.27 -54.14 -25.26
N ALA A 747 2.46 -53.66 -25.03
CA ALA A 747 3.61 -53.47 -25.92
C ALA A 747 3.39 -52.40 -27.03
N ALA A 748 4.28 -51.57 -27.35
CA ALA A 748 5.74 -51.46 -27.48
C ALA A 748 6.06 -50.10 -28.11
N GLU A 749 7.16 -49.56 -27.71
CA GLU A 749 8.22 -48.87 -28.54
C GLU A 749 7.78 -47.92 -29.69
N GLU A 750 8.01 -46.65 -29.55
CA GLU A 750 9.17 -45.87 -30.06
C GLU A 750 9.17 -44.47 -29.45
#